data_b3f3be08801d28de41e62d0e8c16ab0f
#
_entry.id   b3f3be08801d28de41e62d0e8c16ab0f
#
_cell.length_a   1.000
_cell.length_b   1.000
_cell.length_c   1.000
_cell.angle_alpha   90.00
_cell.angle_beta   90.00
_cell.angle_gamma   90.00
#
_symmetry.space_group_name_H-M   'P 1'
#
loop_
_entity.id
_entity.type
_entity.pdbx_description
1 polymer ?
#
loop_
_entity_poly.entity_id
_entity_poly.type
_entity_poly.pdbx_seq_one_letter_code
_entity_poly.pdbx_strand_id
1 'polypeptide(L)'
;MADPTGIVAAANVAAGGKPLKSDSDILTVARARLDMAVSALAESREDEIDDLRFYAGSPDNHWQWPADVLATRGAVQGQTINARPTLTINKLPQHVRQVTNDMRQNRPGAKVIPVDDNADVEVADVFNGMIRHIEYISDADVAYDTACENQVSYGEGYITLYTEYCDDNTFDQDIKIGRIRNSFSVYMDPLIQDPTGADAKWCFITEDLTKAEYERQYPDAAPISTLQSLGVGDQSISNWLNEDTVRIAGYYYIDYDKITLNLYPGNATAFEGTPEDKQLRAIYGKPKRNRVSERPRVKYCKINGYEILEEKEWAGKWIPVIRVVGNEFEVDGRLYVSGLVRNAKDAQRMYNYWVSQEAEMLALAPKAPFIGYGGQFEGYEDKWKTANTNNWPYLEVNPDVTDGSGSILPLPQRAQPPMASTGLLQAKAGASEDIKSTTGQYNASLGMGSNERSGKAILARQREGDVGTYHYGDNLTRAVRHVARQLVDLIPKIYDTQRIARIIGEDGETKMVKINPEQPEPVNKIIDQNGIVIEKIYNPGVGKYDVVATTGPGYATKRQEALEAMAQLLQGNPQLWSVAGDLFVKNMDWPGAQEMAKRFQKTIDPKLLSDSDENPALQAAQQQMQAMGAEMEQMHQMLQNVGKSIEMQDMERKDFEAQIKLYDAETKRIAAVQAGMTEEQIQDIAMGVVAAAMESQSMMNQMPEMREEPMEIEMAPPEMAPEQMMPPQGMPQ
;
A
#
# COMPACT_ATOMS: atom_id res chain seq x y z
N MET A 1 32.13 -23.35 -0.58
CA MET A 1 31.55 -22.02 -0.45
C MET A 1 32.52 -21.04 -1.09
N ALA A 2 32.18 -20.56 -2.29
CA ALA A 2 32.97 -19.54 -2.97
C ALA A 2 32.68 -18.19 -2.29
N ASP A 3 33.73 -17.48 -2.00
CA ASP A 3 33.69 -16.20 -1.32
C ASP A 3 32.86 -15.17 -2.12
N PRO A 4 31.65 -14.73 -1.66
CA PRO A 4 30.82 -13.80 -2.39
C PRO A 4 31.48 -12.45 -2.61
N THR A 5 32.46 -12.06 -1.80
CA THR A 5 33.22 -10.81 -1.95
C THR A 5 34.12 -10.79 -3.17
N GLY A 6 34.60 -11.95 -3.62
CA GLY A 6 35.45 -12.06 -4.82
C GLY A 6 34.67 -11.83 -6.13
N ILE A 7 33.43 -12.29 -6.21
CA ILE A 7 32.56 -12.13 -7.39
C ILE A 7 32.06 -10.68 -7.50
N VAL A 8 31.71 -10.06 -6.38
CA VAL A 8 31.29 -8.63 -6.32
C VAL A 8 32.47 -7.73 -6.71
N ALA A 9 33.69 -8.05 -6.30
CA ALA A 9 34.89 -7.31 -6.69
C ALA A 9 35.16 -7.46 -8.21
N ALA A 10 34.98 -8.65 -8.80
CA ALA A 10 35.18 -8.87 -10.22
C ALA A 10 34.11 -8.16 -11.08
N ALA A 11 32.81 -8.18 -10.66
CA ALA A 11 31.74 -7.47 -11.35
C ALA A 11 31.89 -5.93 -11.23
N ASN A 12 32.35 -5.42 -10.09
CA ASN A 12 32.64 -3.99 -9.91
C ASN A 12 33.92 -3.55 -10.63
N VAL A 13 34.90 -4.41 -10.81
CA VAL A 13 36.11 -4.11 -11.60
C VAL A 13 35.78 -4.12 -13.10
N ALA A 14 34.88 -4.98 -13.56
CA ALA A 14 34.36 -4.94 -14.94
C ALA A 14 33.46 -3.70 -15.20
N ALA A 15 32.74 -3.20 -14.17
CA ALA A 15 31.94 -1.96 -14.22
C ALA A 15 32.73 -0.69 -13.93
N GLY A 16 34.00 -0.81 -13.58
CA GLY A 16 34.89 0.30 -13.23
C GLY A 16 35.30 1.16 -14.43
N GLY A 17 34.40 2.01 -14.92
CA GLY A 17 34.75 3.24 -15.63
C GLY A 17 35.23 3.14 -17.07
N LYS A 18 35.18 1.98 -17.71
CA LYS A 18 35.36 1.90 -19.17
C LYS A 18 33.99 1.71 -19.82
N PRO A 19 33.62 2.54 -20.81
CA PRO A 19 32.41 2.30 -21.59
C PRO A 19 32.48 0.90 -22.23
N LEU A 20 31.39 0.13 -22.08
CA LEU A 20 31.27 -1.19 -22.75
C LEU A 20 31.26 -0.96 -24.28
N LYS A 21 32.29 -1.38 -24.96
CA LYS A 21 32.52 -1.00 -26.37
C LYS A 21 32.19 -2.07 -27.39
N SER A 22 31.91 -3.29 -26.95
CA SER A 22 31.57 -4.39 -27.86
C SER A 22 30.39 -5.19 -27.32
N ASP A 23 29.60 -5.77 -28.21
CA ASP A 23 28.46 -6.62 -27.90
C ASP A 23 28.86 -7.80 -27.01
N SER A 24 30.06 -8.37 -27.23
CA SER A 24 30.60 -9.44 -26.41
C SER A 24 30.87 -9.01 -24.95
N ASP A 25 31.30 -7.75 -24.74
CA ASP A 25 31.56 -7.22 -23.42
C ASP A 25 30.22 -6.99 -22.68
N ILE A 26 29.20 -6.45 -23.37
CA ILE A 26 27.84 -6.22 -22.84
C ILE A 26 27.23 -7.54 -22.40
N LEU A 27 27.29 -8.58 -23.26
CA LEU A 27 26.74 -9.90 -22.96
C LEU A 27 27.42 -10.57 -21.76
N THR A 28 28.76 -10.48 -21.71
CA THR A 28 29.53 -11.06 -20.59
C THR A 28 29.16 -10.42 -19.29
N VAL A 29 29.07 -9.08 -19.24
CA VAL A 29 28.65 -8.34 -18.05
C VAL A 29 27.19 -8.62 -17.70
N ALA A 30 26.31 -8.69 -18.68
CA ALA A 30 24.89 -8.98 -18.46
C ALA A 30 24.69 -10.36 -17.83
N ARG A 31 25.37 -11.41 -18.35
CA ARG A 31 25.31 -12.76 -17.76
C ARG A 31 25.80 -12.76 -16.32
N ALA A 32 26.98 -12.16 -16.05
CA ALA A 32 27.55 -12.10 -14.70
C ALA A 32 26.61 -11.35 -13.72
N ARG A 33 25.96 -10.28 -14.15
CA ARG A 33 25.00 -9.53 -13.35
C ARG A 33 23.72 -10.32 -13.07
N LEU A 34 23.19 -11.03 -14.07
CA LEU A 34 22.02 -11.88 -13.88
C LEU A 34 22.32 -13.01 -12.90
N ASP A 35 23.46 -13.70 -13.04
CA ASP A 35 23.87 -14.78 -12.15
C ASP A 35 24.08 -14.26 -10.71
N MET A 36 24.65 -13.08 -10.57
CA MET A 36 24.78 -12.40 -9.27
C MET A 36 23.41 -12.12 -8.65
N ALA A 37 22.45 -11.56 -9.42
CA ALA A 37 21.11 -11.28 -8.92
C ALA A 37 20.36 -12.56 -8.55
N VAL A 38 20.41 -13.58 -9.40
CA VAL A 38 19.79 -14.88 -9.12
C VAL A 38 20.34 -15.49 -7.83
N SER A 39 21.66 -15.43 -7.63
CA SER A 39 22.29 -15.97 -6.44
C SER A 39 21.99 -15.15 -5.18
N ALA A 40 21.99 -13.82 -5.28
CA ALA A 40 21.75 -12.93 -4.15
C ALA A 40 20.29 -12.98 -3.67
N LEU A 41 19.34 -13.10 -4.60
CA LEU A 41 17.91 -13.10 -4.32
C LEU A 41 17.32 -14.49 -4.12
N ALA A 42 18.08 -15.58 -4.32
CA ALA A 42 17.56 -16.94 -4.32
C ALA A 42 16.78 -17.28 -3.06
N GLU A 43 17.33 -17.00 -1.90
CA GLU A 43 16.75 -17.34 -0.59
C GLU A 43 15.49 -16.48 -0.31
N SER A 44 15.56 -15.15 -0.56
CA SER A 44 14.39 -14.28 -0.39
C SER A 44 13.25 -14.68 -1.31
N ARG A 45 13.55 -15.02 -2.56
CA ARG A 45 12.55 -15.44 -3.56
C ARG A 45 11.92 -16.79 -3.26
N GLU A 46 12.67 -17.73 -2.73
CA GLU A 46 12.11 -19.01 -2.27
C GLU A 46 11.07 -18.76 -1.18
N ASP A 47 11.39 -17.91 -0.23
CA ASP A 47 10.50 -17.50 0.84
C ASP A 47 9.25 -16.74 0.32
N GLU A 48 9.43 -15.84 -0.64
CA GLU A 48 8.34 -15.08 -1.26
C GLU A 48 7.39 -15.99 -2.07
N ILE A 49 7.95 -16.98 -2.80
CA ILE A 49 7.16 -17.99 -3.52
C ILE A 49 6.37 -18.85 -2.52
N ASP A 50 6.96 -19.20 -1.38
CA ASP A 50 6.26 -19.94 -0.32
C ASP A 50 5.14 -19.09 0.29
N ASP A 51 5.37 -17.78 0.50
CA ASP A 51 4.34 -16.84 0.94
C ASP A 51 3.18 -16.77 -0.05
N LEU A 52 3.48 -16.65 -1.34
CA LEU A 52 2.48 -16.58 -2.41
C LEU A 52 1.67 -17.90 -2.53
N ARG A 53 2.34 -19.05 -2.44
CA ARG A 53 1.68 -20.36 -2.42
C ARG A 53 0.75 -20.48 -1.21
N PHE A 54 1.22 -20.03 -0.06
CA PHE A 54 0.45 -20.06 1.18
C PHE A 54 -0.77 -19.13 1.10
N TYR A 55 -0.60 -17.94 0.53
CA TYR A 55 -1.70 -16.99 0.28
C TYR A 55 -2.73 -17.53 -0.71
N ALA A 56 -2.27 -18.10 -1.83
CA ALA A 56 -3.17 -18.65 -2.85
C ALA A 56 -3.98 -19.84 -2.33
N GLY A 57 -3.38 -20.66 -1.48
CA GLY A 57 -3.95 -21.94 -1.05
C GLY A 57 -4.05 -22.93 -2.22
N SER A 58 -3.89 -24.21 -1.96
CA SER A 58 -4.09 -25.25 -2.96
C SER A 58 -5.44 -25.92 -2.77
N PRO A 59 -6.18 -26.29 -3.85
CA PRO A 59 -7.35 -27.12 -3.74
C PRO A 59 -7.10 -28.45 -3.00
N ASP A 60 -5.88 -28.98 -3.12
CA ASP A 60 -5.43 -30.20 -2.46
C ASP A 60 -4.87 -29.95 -1.05
N ASN A 61 -4.94 -28.74 -0.54
CA ASN A 61 -4.50 -28.30 0.79
C ASN A 61 -3.00 -28.42 1.08
N HIS A 62 -2.14 -28.71 0.08
CA HIS A 62 -0.72 -28.95 0.31
C HIS A 62 0.07 -27.72 0.74
N TRP A 63 -0.28 -26.55 0.27
CA TRP A 63 0.52 -25.35 0.49
C TRP A 63 0.41 -24.77 1.90
N GLN A 64 -0.71 -24.98 2.58
CA GLN A 64 -0.89 -24.49 3.95
C GLN A 64 -0.61 -25.57 5.04
N TRP A 65 -0.37 -26.80 4.63
CA TRP A 65 -0.11 -27.91 5.54
C TRP A 65 1.34 -28.39 5.41
N PRO A 66 2.09 -28.52 6.53
CA PRO A 66 3.40 -29.16 6.50
C PRO A 66 3.29 -30.61 6.02
N ALA A 67 4.27 -31.06 5.23
CA ALA A 67 4.23 -32.37 4.60
C ALA A 67 4.24 -33.53 5.63
N ASP A 68 4.94 -33.36 6.73
CA ASP A 68 5.01 -34.29 7.86
C ASP A 68 3.65 -34.45 8.57
N VAL A 69 2.93 -33.33 8.73
CA VAL A 69 1.57 -33.33 9.31
C VAL A 69 0.58 -34.00 8.37
N LEU A 70 0.66 -33.74 7.06
CA LEU A 70 -0.16 -34.42 6.06
C LEU A 70 0.07 -35.94 6.06
N ALA A 71 1.33 -36.37 6.09
CA ALA A 71 1.69 -37.78 6.17
C ALA A 71 1.14 -38.46 7.44
N THR A 72 1.26 -37.79 8.59
CA THR A 72 0.74 -38.28 9.88
C THR A 72 -0.79 -38.40 9.88
N ARG A 73 -1.49 -37.54 9.12
CA ARG A 73 -2.95 -37.60 8.98
C ARG A 73 -3.42 -38.54 7.89
N GLY A 74 -2.51 -39.25 7.22
CA GLY A 74 -2.84 -40.18 6.15
C GLY A 74 -3.24 -39.54 4.82
N ALA A 75 -3.04 -38.25 4.68
CA ALA A 75 -3.28 -37.52 3.43
C ALA A 75 -2.06 -37.64 2.49
N VAL A 76 -1.80 -38.85 1.99
CA VAL A 76 -0.80 -39.07 0.95
C VAL A 76 -1.45 -38.82 -0.41
N GLN A 77 -0.76 -38.16 -1.31
CA GLN A 77 -1.24 -37.85 -2.66
C GLN A 77 -1.85 -39.10 -3.32
N GLY A 78 -3.14 -39.04 -3.62
CA GLY A 78 -3.86 -40.07 -4.35
C GLY A 78 -4.50 -41.21 -3.51
N GLN A 79 -4.35 -41.21 -2.17
CA GLN A 79 -5.00 -42.20 -1.31
C GLN A 79 -5.84 -41.53 -0.22
N THR A 80 -7.16 -41.50 -0.43
CA THR A 80 -8.13 -40.93 0.51
C THR A 80 -8.77 -41.94 1.46
N ILE A 81 -8.32 -43.19 1.47
CA ILE A 81 -8.90 -44.24 2.30
C ILE A 81 -8.37 -44.08 3.73
N ASN A 82 -9.25 -43.73 4.67
CA ASN A 82 -9.00 -43.50 6.08
C ASN A 82 -8.15 -42.24 6.45
N ALA A 83 -8.04 -41.28 5.55
CA ALA A 83 -7.38 -40.01 5.89
C ALA A 83 -8.19 -39.21 6.92
N ARG A 84 -7.49 -38.68 7.92
CA ARG A 84 -8.09 -37.71 8.88
C ARG A 84 -8.36 -36.38 8.16
N PRO A 85 -9.41 -35.63 8.51
CA PRO A 85 -9.74 -34.40 7.81
C PRO A 85 -8.60 -33.38 7.88
N THR A 86 -8.27 -32.78 6.74
CA THR A 86 -7.30 -31.69 6.58
C THR A 86 -8.01 -30.53 5.88
N LEU A 87 -8.67 -29.70 6.68
CA LEU A 87 -9.44 -28.57 6.17
C LEU A 87 -8.56 -27.33 6.10
N THR A 88 -8.60 -26.61 4.99
CA THR A 88 -7.97 -25.31 4.81
C THR A 88 -9.03 -24.22 4.78
N ILE A 89 -9.09 -23.42 5.82
CA ILE A 89 -9.95 -22.24 5.90
C ILE A 89 -9.05 -21.01 5.86
N ASN A 90 -8.73 -20.60 4.65
CA ASN A 90 -7.79 -19.51 4.40
C ASN A 90 -8.42 -18.14 4.75
N LYS A 91 -7.95 -17.52 5.82
CA LYS A 91 -8.38 -16.18 6.26
C LYS A 91 -7.50 -15.07 5.71
N LEU A 92 -6.30 -15.36 5.25
CA LEU A 92 -5.31 -14.36 4.80
C LEU A 92 -5.80 -13.47 3.66
N PRO A 93 -6.58 -13.99 2.66
CA PRO A 93 -7.10 -13.14 1.60
C PRO A 93 -7.97 -11.98 2.09
N GLN A 94 -8.69 -12.16 3.22
CA GLN A 94 -9.47 -11.09 3.82
C GLN A 94 -8.55 -9.97 4.33
N HIS A 95 -7.47 -10.33 5.02
CA HIS A 95 -6.52 -9.38 5.59
C HIS A 95 -5.74 -8.63 4.50
N VAL A 96 -5.24 -9.33 3.49
CA VAL A 96 -4.55 -8.71 2.35
C VAL A 96 -5.48 -7.75 1.61
N ARG A 97 -6.72 -8.20 1.31
CA ARG A 97 -7.72 -7.36 0.62
C ARG A 97 -8.14 -6.13 1.43
N GLN A 98 -8.14 -6.21 2.75
CA GLN A 98 -8.43 -5.04 3.57
C GLN A 98 -7.42 -3.94 3.32
N VAL A 99 -6.11 -4.26 3.34
CA VAL A 99 -5.03 -3.30 3.08
C VAL A 99 -5.07 -2.80 1.64
N THR A 100 -5.15 -3.71 0.68
CA THR A 100 -5.13 -3.32 -0.74
C THR A 100 -6.37 -2.52 -1.16
N ASN A 101 -7.54 -2.81 -0.58
CA ASN A 101 -8.76 -2.04 -0.87
C ASN A 101 -8.73 -0.65 -0.24
N ASP A 102 -8.13 -0.51 0.94
CA ASP A 102 -7.90 0.80 1.53
C ASP A 102 -6.99 1.66 0.63
N MET A 103 -5.90 1.07 0.10
CA MET A 103 -5.04 1.73 -0.87
C MET A 103 -5.77 2.10 -2.17
N ARG A 104 -6.69 1.24 -2.64
CA ARG A 104 -7.53 1.54 -3.82
C ARG A 104 -8.49 2.70 -3.59
N GLN A 105 -9.02 2.85 -2.38
CA GLN A 105 -9.87 3.97 -2.01
C GLN A 105 -9.08 5.27 -1.85
N ASN A 106 -7.89 5.17 -1.27
CA ASN A 106 -7.02 6.29 -0.94
C ASN A 106 -5.77 6.29 -1.82
N ARG A 107 -5.95 6.25 -3.15
CA ARG A 107 -4.82 6.16 -4.08
C ARG A 107 -3.86 7.32 -3.91
N PRO A 108 -2.56 7.03 -3.76
CA PRO A 108 -1.56 8.08 -3.74
C PRO A 108 -1.50 8.77 -5.11
N GLY A 109 -1.44 10.08 -5.11
CA GLY A 109 -1.23 10.89 -6.29
C GLY A 109 0.10 11.64 -6.21
N ALA A 110 0.50 12.22 -7.32
CA ALA A 110 1.67 13.07 -7.39
C ALA A 110 1.27 14.45 -7.93
N LYS A 111 1.86 15.51 -7.36
CA LYS A 111 1.68 16.88 -7.80
C LYS A 111 3.03 17.48 -8.18
N VAL A 112 3.10 18.04 -9.37
CA VAL A 112 4.27 18.76 -9.87
C VAL A 112 4.22 20.20 -9.37
N ILE A 113 5.35 20.67 -8.88
CA ILE A 113 5.53 22.05 -8.41
C ILE A 113 6.77 22.68 -9.05
N PRO A 114 6.76 23.99 -9.34
CA PRO A 114 7.94 24.71 -9.81
C PRO A 114 8.99 24.83 -8.71
N VAL A 115 10.30 24.80 -9.08
CA VAL A 115 11.41 24.83 -8.12
C VAL A 115 12.36 26.01 -8.38
N ASP A 116 12.44 26.54 -9.59
CA ASP A 116 13.33 27.66 -9.92
C ASP A 116 12.57 28.85 -10.50
N ASP A 117 13.24 29.99 -10.58
CA ASP A 117 12.66 31.25 -11.07
C ASP A 117 12.26 31.21 -12.56
N ASN A 118 12.73 30.20 -13.30
CA ASN A 118 12.37 30.00 -14.71
C ASN A 118 11.18 29.06 -14.89
N ALA A 119 10.71 28.44 -13.80
CA ALA A 119 9.59 27.53 -13.84
C ALA A 119 8.27 28.28 -13.60
N ASP A 120 7.29 28.03 -14.48
CA ASP A 120 5.97 28.66 -14.41
C ASP A 120 4.96 27.70 -13.76
N VAL A 121 4.04 28.27 -12.96
CA VAL A 121 2.96 27.52 -12.29
C VAL A 121 2.00 26.94 -13.33
N GLU A 122 1.70 27.69 -14.42
CA GLU A 122 0.82 27.21 -15.49
C GLU A 122 1.42 25.97 -16.20
N VAL A 123 2.74 25.93 -16.37
CA VAL A 123 3.43 24.74 -16.93
C VAL A 123 3.41 23.58 -15.95
N ALA A 124 3.53 23.81 -14.64
CA ALA A 124 3.36 22.75 -13.65
C ALA A 124 1.95 22.15 -13.70
N ASP A 125 0.93 22.95 -13.91
CA ASP A 125 -0.46 22.46 -14.08
C ASP A 125 -0.63 21.68 -15.39
N VAL A 126 0.07 22.06 -16.46
CA VAL A 126 0.13 21.27 -17.70
C VAL A 126 0.78 19.92 -17.45
N PHE A 127 1.92 19.87 -16.74
CA PHE A 127 2.54 18.61 -16.33
C PHE A 127 1.58 17.71 -15.53
N ASN A 128 0.91 18.28 -14.54
CA ASN A 128 -0.09 17.56 -13.75
C ASN A 128 -1.20 16.98 -14.63
N GLY A 129 -1.66 17.76 -15.60
CA GLY A 129 -2.69 17.33 -16.54
C GLY A 129 -2.20 16.25 -17.52
N MET A 130 -0.94 16.32 -17.96
CA MET A 130 -0.32 15.31 -18.82
C MET A 130 -0.08 14.01 -18.07
N ILE A 131 0.41 14.05 -16.83
CA ILE A 131 0.61 12.85 -15.99
C ILE A 131 -0.71 12.12 -15.80
N ARG A 132 -1.80 12.83 -15.46
CA ARG A 132 -3.13 12.22 -15.34
C ARG A 132 -3.61 11.61 -16.67
N HIS A 133 -3.30 12.26 -17.78
CA HIS A 133 -3.64 11.70 -19.10
C HIS A 133 -2.85 10.42 -19.39
N ILE A 134 -1.54 10.39 -19.09
CA ILE A 134 -0.68 9.20 -19.23
C ILE A 134 -1.20 8.08 -18.33
N GLU A 135 -1.55 8.38 -17.08
CA GLU A 135 -2.16 7.41 -16.16
C GLU A 135 -3.46 6.84 -16.73
N TYR A 136 -4.31 7.71 -17.27
CA TYR A 136 -5.60 7.31 -17.86
C TYR A 136 -5.44 6.40 -19.08
N ILE A 137 -4.60 6.77 -20.07
CA ILE A 137 -4.42 5.99 -21.30
C ILE A 137 -3.62 4.69 -21.09
N SER A 138 -2.95 4.58 -19.95
CA SER A 138 -2.16 3.40 -19.57
C SER A 138 -2.91 2.44 -18.67
N ASP A 139 -4.16 2.76 -18.25
CA ASP A 139 -4.84 2.05 -17.16
C ASP A 139 -3.91 1.86 -15.96
N ALA A 140 -3.18 2.92 -15.57
CA ALA A 140 -2.13 2.88 -14.56
C ALA A 140 -2.63 2.34 -13.20
N ASP A 141 -3.91 2.50 -12.95
CA ASP A 141 -4.60 1.94 -11.79
C ASP A 141 -4.38 0.43 -11.65
N VAL A 142 -4.41 -0.31 -12.77
CA VAL A 142 -4.17 -1.77 -12.78
C VAL A 142 -2.72 -2.10 -12.45
N ALA A 143 -1.77 -1.26 -12.91
CA ALA A 143 -0.36 -1.43 -12.62
C ALA A 143 -0.07 -1.17 -11.12
N TYR A 144 -0.61 -0.07 -10.57
CA TYR A 144 -0.47 0.29 -9.15
C TYR A 144 -1.12 -0.75 -8.24
N ASP A 145 -2.34 -1.17 -8.56
CA ASP A 145 -3.08 -2.19 -7.79
C ASP A 145 -2.34 -3.53 -7.77
N THR A 146 -1.78 -3.95 -8.91
CA THR A 146 -0.99 -5.20 -8.99
C THR A 146 0.29 -5.10 -8.17
N ALA A 147 1.02 -4.00 -8.29
CA ALA A 147 2.25 -3.79 -7.52
C ALA A 147 1.96 -3.76 -6.01
N CYS A 148 0.87 -3.10 -5.60
CA CYS A 148 0.40 -3.06 -4.22
C CYS A 148 -0.01 -4.46 -3.70
N GLU A 149 -0.76 -5.24 -4.48
CA GLU A 149 -1.17 -6.60 -4.09
C GLU A 149 0.03 -7.53 -3.90
N ASN A 150 1.02 -7.44 -4.79
CA ASN A 150 2.26 -8.19 -4.70
C ASN A 150 3.08 -7.74 -3.47
N GLN A 151 3.23 -6.45 -3.25
CA GLN A 151 3.88 -5.85 -2.09
C GLN A 151 3.27 -6.34 -0.77
N VAL A 152 1.95 -6.28 -0.65
CA VAL A 152 1.26 -6.63 0.60
C VAL A 152 1.25 -8.14 0.82
N SER A 153 1.11 -8.96 -0.23
CA SER A 153 1.02 -10.41 -0.09
C SER A 153 2.37 -11.05 0.23
N TYR A 154 3.40 -10.85 -0.58
CA TYR A 154 4.69 -11.50 -0.39
C TYR A 154 5.89 -10.56 -0.29
N GLY A 155 5.68 -9.25 -0.49
CA GLY A 155 6.68 -8.24 -0.12
C GLY A 155 7.21 -7.38 -1.25
N GLU A 156 7.10 -7.77 -2.52
CA GLU A 156 7.72 -7.03 -3.61
C GLU A 156 6.84 -6.95 -4.86
N GLY A 157 6.58 -5.73 -5.32
CA GLY A 157 5.88 -5.43 -6.56
C GLY A 157 6.70 -4.49 -7.45
N TYR A 158 6.34 -4.41 -8.74
CA TYR A 158 7.04 -3.56 -9.69
C TYR A 158 6.09 -2.85 -10.63
N ILE A 159 6.49 -1.62 -11.01
CA ILE A 159 5.84 -0.79 -12.02
C ILE A 159 6.89 -0.49 -13.08
N THR A 160 6.52 -0.46 -14.35
CA THR A 160 7.44 -0.11 -15.43
C THR A 160 6.92 1.05 -16.27
N LEU A 161 7.83 1.81 -16.86
CA LEU A 161 7.53 2.81 -17.88
C LEU A 161 8.07 2.34 -19.22
N TYR A 162 7.33 2.58 -20.28
CA TYR A 162 7.77 2.31 -21.64
C TYR A 162 7.18 3.33 -22.62
N THR A 163 7.71 3.37 -23.84
CA THR A 163 7.20 4.23 -24.90
C THR A 163 6.63 3.38 -26.02
N GLU A 164 5.55 3.85 -26.60
CA GLU A 164 4.84 3.20 -27.70
C GLU A 164 4.51 4.26 -28.76
N TYR A 165 4.51 3.88 -30.03
CA TYR A 165 4.09 4.79 -31.09
C TYR A 165 2.59 5.10 -30.95
N CYS A 166 2.21 6.37 -31.11
CA CYS A 166 0.81 6.81 -31.00
C CYS A 166 -0.09 6.14 -32.05
N ASP A 167 0.42 5.93 -33.25
CA ASP A 167 -0.27 5.33 -34.39
C ASP A 167 0.76 4.72 -35.36
N ASP A 168 0.35 3.76 -36.18
CA ASP A 168 1.17 3.10 -37.19
C ASP A 168 1.73 4.06 -38.25
N ASN A 169 1.14 5.24 -38.40
CA ASN A 169 1.47 6.24 -39.43
C ASN A 169 2.31 7.41 -38.91
N THR A 170 2.68 7.45 -37.64
CA THR A 170 3.43 8.55 -37.03
C THR A 170 4.71 8.05 -36.37
N PHE A 171 5.69 8.95 -36.23
CA PHE A 171 6.89 8.70 -35.43
C PHE A 171 6.70 9.24 -33.99
N ASP A 172 5.56 9.88 -33.70
CA ASP A 172 5.26 10.37 -32.37
C ASP A 172 5.07 9.20 -31.39
N GLN A 173 5.68 9.32 -30.23
CA GLN A 173 5.59 8.33 -29.16
C GLN A 173 4.78 8.85 -27.99
N ASP A 174 4.05 7.95 -27.36
CA ASP A 174 3.40 8.17 -26.08
C ASP A 174 4.13 7.41 -24.96
N ILE A 175 4.12 8.00 -23.78
CA ILE A 175 4.64 7.36 -22.58
C ILE A 175 3.52 6.55 -21.95
N LYS A 176 3.83 5.30 -21.57
CA LYS A 176 2.89 4.38 -20.94
C LYS A 176 3.43 3.86 -19.61
N ILE A 177 2.52 3.64 -18.66
CA ILE A 177 2.81 2.98 -17.39
C ILE A 177 2.41 1.51 -17.52
N GLY A 178 3.37 0.62 -17.34
CA GLY A 178 3.20 -0.81 -17.55
C GLY A 178 3.00 -1.60 -16.26
N ARG A 179 2.16 -2.61 -16.37
CA ARG A 179 1.92 -3.59 -15.32
C ARG A 179 2.95 -4.71 -15.38
N ILE A 180 3.64 -5.01 -14.28
CA ILE A 180 4.42 -6.23 -14.13
C ILE A 180 3.62 -7.21 -13.28
N ARG A 181 3.03 -8.22 -13.94
CA ARG A 181 2.19 -9.20 -13.25
C ARG A 181 3.01 -10.14 -12.37
N ASN A 182 4.16 -10.57 -12.87
CA ASN A 182 5.04 -11.51 -12.18
C ASN A 182 6.29 -10.78 -11.68
N SER A 183 6.34 -10.48 -10.39
CA SER A 183 7.51 -9.81 -9.79
C SER A 183 8.78 -10.65 -9.88
N PHE A 184 8.66 -11.98 -9.95
CA PHE A 184 9.79 -12.88 -10.05
C PHE A 184 10.50 -12.84 -11.43
N SER A 185 9.89 -12.16 -12.42
CA SER A 185 10.53 -11.90 -13.71
C SER A 185 11.52 -10.73 -13.68
N VAL A 186 11.51 -9.92 -12.62
CA VAL A 186 12.39 -8.76 -12.49
C VAL A 186 13.62 -9.11 -11.65
N TYR A 187 14.80 -8.81 -12.15
CA TYR A 187 16.06 -8.93 -11.43
C TYR A 187 16.75 -7.57 -11.38
N MET A 188 16.66 -6.92 -10.24
CA MET A 188 17.26 -5.61 -10.00
C MET A 188 18.63 -5.74 -9.34
N ASP A 189 19.44 -4.70 -9.45
CA ASP A 189 20.75 -4.61 -8.79
C ASP A 189 20.59 -4.87 -7.26
N PRO A 190 21.20 -5.92 -6.69
CA PRO A 190 21.07 -6.21 -5.27
C PRO A 190 21.77 -5.19 -4.35
N LEU A 191 22.53 -4.24 -4.91
CA LEU A 191 23.24 -3.19 -4.17
C LEU A 191 22.44 -1.88 -4.04
N ILE A 192 21.17 -1.88 -4.39
CA ILE A 192 20.29 -0.72 -4.24
C ILE A 192 20.13 -0.35 -2.76
N GLN A 193 20.08 0.95 -2.50
CA GLN A 193 19.82 1.53 -1.17
C GLN A 193 18.46 2.24 -1.12
N ASP A 194 17.97 2.72 -2.26
CA ASP A 194 16.66 3.36 -2.34
C ASP A 194 15.57 2.29 -2.46
N PRO A 195 14.56 2.30 -1.57
CA PRO A 195 13.46 1.33 -1.61
C PRO A 195 12.71 1.29 -2.94
N THR A 196 12.72 2.40 -3.71
CA THR A 196 12.07 2.48 -5.03
C THR A 196 12.96 2.00 -6.18
N GLY A 197 14.23 1.69 -5.91
CA GLY A 197 15.21 1.32 -6.92
C GLY A 197 15.72 2.49 -7.77
N ALA A 198 15.56 3.74 -7.30
CA ALA A 198 15.98 4.94 -8.03
C ALA A 198 17.50 5.01 -8.27
N ASP A 199 18.29 4.35 -7.45
CA ASP A 199 19.75 4.25 -7.49
C ASP A 199 20.26 2.98 -8.19
N ALA A 200 19.37 2.14 -8.73
CA ALA A 200 19.72 0.93 -9.44
C ALA A 200 20.62 1.24 -10.65
N LYS A 201 21.70 0.50 -10.80
CA LYS A 201 22.63 0.66 -11.93
C LYS A 201 22.26 -0.23 -13.11
N TRP A 202 21.50 -1.27 -12.85
CA TRP A 202 21.01 -2.20 -13.87
C TRP A 202 19.78 -2.94 -13.40
N CYS A 203 18.98 -3.42 -14.36
CA CYS A 203 17.78 -4.19 -14.10
C CYS A 203 17.48 -5.11 -15.28
N PHE A 204 17.00 -6.31 -15.01
CA PHE A 204 16.49 -7.24 -16.02
C PHE A 204 14.99 -7.43 -15.84
N ILE A 205 14.28 -7.54 -16.95
CA ILE A 205 12.91 -8.05 -17.02
C ILE A 205 12.95 -9.29 -17.90
N THR A 206 12.72 -10.46 -17.32
CA THR A 206 12.80 -11.74 -18.03
C THR A 206 11.42 -12.18 -18.53
N GLU A 207 11.39 -12.75 -19.71
CA GLU A 207 10.22 -13.34 -20.33
C GLU A 207 10.58 -14.70 -20.91
N ASP A 208 9.79 -15.73 -20.60
CA ASP A 208 10.00 -17.07 -21.12
C ASP A 208 9.06 -17.30 -22.31
N LEU A 209 9.60 -17.31 -23.53
CA LEU A 209 8.85 -17.56 -24.75
C LEU A 209 8.91 -19.03 -25.12
N THR A 210 7.83 -19.56 -25.68
CA THR A 210 7.91 -20.90 -26.33
C THR A 210 8.84 -20.86 -27.52
N LYS A 211 9.48 -21.99 -27.80
CA LYS A 211 10.44 -22.08 -28.95
C LYS A 211 9.83 -21.62 -30.28
N ALA A 212 8.57 -21.98 -30.53
CA ALA A 212 7.86 -21.58 -31.76
C ALA A 212 7.60 -20.06 -31.80
N GLU A 213 7.27 -19.45 -30.66
CA GLU A 213 7.06 -18.02 -30.58
C GLU A 213 8.37 -17.23 -30.71
N TYR A 214 9.46 -17.75 -30.14
CA TYR A 214 10.78 -17.18 -30.27
C TYR A 214 11.24 -17.16 -31.75
N GLU A 215 11.11 -18.27 -32.48
CA GLU A 215 11.46 -18.35 -33.90
C GLU A 215 10.59 -17.44 -34.78
N ARG A 216 9.34 -17.24 -34.39
CA ARG A 216 8.43 -16.31 -35.10
C ARG A 216 8.81 -14.85 -34.90
N GLN A 217 9.16 -14.47 -33.67
CA GLN A 217 9.49 -13.09 -33.33
C GLN A 217 10.89 -12.68 -33.75
N TYR A 218 11.83 -13.64 -33.73
CA TYR A 218 13.26 -13.40 -34.02
C TYR A 218 13.80 -14.38 -35.07
N PRO A 219 13.35 -14.28 -36.33
CA PRO A 219 13.73 -15.21 -37.38
C PRO A 219 15.22 -15.13 -37.73
N ASP A 220 15.86 -13.98 -37.52
CA ASP A 220 17.28 -13.75 -37.80
C ASP A 220 18.19 -14.10 -36.60
N ALA A 221 17.65 -14.49 -35.49
CA ALA A 221 18.40 -14.84 -34.27
C ALA A 221 19.05 -16.24 -34.39
N ALA A 222 20.01 -16.50 -33.52
CA ALA A 222 20.71 -17.78 -33.47
C ALA A 222 19.72 -18.95 -33.27
N PRO A 223 19.85 -20.03 -34.04
CA PRO A 223 19.00 -21.21 -33.92
C PRO A 223 19.05 -21.81 -32.51
N ILE A 224 17.92 -22.33 -32.02
CA ILE A 224 17.80 -22.94 -30.70
C ILE A 224 18.82 -24.09 -30.53
N SER A 225 19.14 -24.84 -31.56
CA SER A 225 20.18 -25.87 -31.54
C SER A 225 21.55 -25.34 -31.14
N THR A 226 21.88 -24.11 -31.53
CA THR A 226 23.13 -23.43 -31.15
C THR A 226 23.10 -23.04 -29.67
N LEU A 227 21.97 -22.55 -29.17
CA LEU A 227 21.78 -22.24 -27.75
C LEU A 227 21.90 -23.49 -26.88
N GLN A 228 21.35 -24.62 -27.35
CA GLN A 228 21.45 -25.92 -26.65
C GLN A 228 22.88 -26.45 -26.59
N SER A 229 23.66 -26.27 -27.66
CA SER A 229 25.05 -26.75 -27.74
C SER A 229 26.00 -26.00 -26.82
N LEU A 230 25.71 -24.74 -26.51
CA LEU A 230 26.50 -23.90 -25.61
C LEU A 230 26.21 -24.19 -24.12
N GLY A 231 25.02 -24.72 -23.81
CA GLY A 231 24.63 -25.07 -22.45
C GLY A 231 25.34 -26.29 -21.83
N VAL A 232 26.12 -27.02 -22.63
CA VAL A 232 26.87 -28.20 -22.14
C VAL A 232 28.17 -27.73 -21.46
N GLY A 233 28.12 -27.52 -20.16
CA GLY A 233 29.30 -27.22 -19.31
C GLY A 233 29.39 -25.80 -18.74
N ASP A 234 28.55 -24.87 -19.17
CA ASP A 234 28.48 -23.52 -18.62
C ASP A 234 27.15 -23.30 -17.84
N GLN A 235 27.23 -23.23 -16.52
CA GLN A 235 26.05 -23.02 -15.65
C GLN A 235 25.37 -21.67 -15.91
N SER A 236 26.09 -20.68 -16.42
CA SER A 236 25.52 -19.36 -16.73
C SER A 236 24.48 -19.41 -17.84
N ILE A 237 24.54 -20.40 -18.71
CA ILE A 237 23.61 -20.57 -19.84
C ILE A 237 22.37 -21.36 -19.45
N SER A 238 22.43 -22.18 -18.41
CA SER A 238 21.28 -22.95 -17.92
C SER A 238 20.10 -22.07 -17.49
N ASN A 239 20.34 -20.82 -17.10
CA ASN A 239 19.31 -19.87 -16.74
C ASN A 239 18.55 -19.29 -17.96
N TRP A 240 19.01 -19.52 -19.18
CA TRP A 240 18.48 -18.91 -20.41
C TRP A 240 17.69 -19.88 -21.30
N LEU A 241 17.82 -21.18 -21.11
CA LEU A 241 17.14 -22.18 -21.91
C LEU A 241 16.55 -23.29 -21.05
N ASN A 242 15.25 -23.49 -21.16
CA ASN A 242 14.53 -24.62 -20.59
C ASN A 242 14.16 -25.64 -21.71
N GLU A 243 13.62 -26.81 -21.30
CA GLU A 243 13.22 -27.85 -22.25
C GLU A 243 12.27 -27.35 -23.34
N ASP A 244 11.28 -26.50 -22.98
CA ASP A 244 10.25 -26.02 -23.91
C ASP A 244 10.29 -24.51 -24.19
N THR A 245 11.06 -23.74 -23.44
CA THR A 245 11.08 -22.28 -23.50
C THR A 245 12.47 -21.71 -23.64
N VAL A 246 12.54 -20.56 -24.31
CA VAL A 246 13.73 -19.72 -24.42
C VAL A 246 13.48 -18.46 -23.59
N ARG A 247 14.38 -18.19 -22.66
CA ARG A 247 14.32 -16.95 -21.86
C ARG A 247 14.92 -15.80 -22.64
N ILE A 248 14.16 -14.71 -22.72
CA ILE A 248 14.61 -13.42 -23.22
C ILE A 248 14.61 -12.46 -22.05
N ALA A 249 15.60 -11.59 -21.99
CA ALA A 249 15.66 -10.57 -20.97
C ALA A 249 15.81 -9.18 -21.59
N GLY A 250 14.94 -8.26 -21.19
CA GLY A 250 15.14 -6.83 -21.35
C GLY A 250 16.13 -6.35 -20.30
N TYR A 251 17.32 -5.96 -20.71
CA TYR A 251 18.39 -5.53 -19.84
C TYR A 251 18.57 -4.03 -19.92
N TYR A 252 18.28 -3.33 -18.82
CA TYR A 252 18.57 -1.92 -18.64
C TYR A 252 19.87 -1.76 -17.87
N TYR A 253 20.75 -0.86 -18.31
CA TYR A 253 21.97 -0.53 -17.58
C TYR A 253 22.36 0.93 -17.78
N ILE A 254 23.05 1.48 -16.78
CA ILE A 254 23.56 2.84 -16.82
C ILE A 254 25.01 2.83 -17.30
N ASP A 255 25.26 3.54 -18.40
CA ASP A 255 26.59 3.88 -18.89
C ASP A 255 26.90 5.33 -18.52
N TYR A 256 28.17 5.63 -18.19
CA TYR A 256 28.57 6.96 -17.72
C TYR A 256 29.46 7.62 -18.75
N ASP A 257 28.95 8.67 -19.42
CA ASP A 257 29.74 9.50 -20.29
C ASP A 257 30.48 10.57 -19.51
N LYS A 258 31.80 10.66 -19.70
CA LYS A 258 32.60 11.74 -19.13
C LYS A 258 32.48 12.98 -20.01
N ILE A 259 31.81 14.00 -19.50
CA ILE A 259 31.57 15.28 -20.19
C ILE A 259 32.24 16.38 -19.36
N THR A 260 32.90 17.32 -20.04
CA THR A 260 33.50 18.49 -19.41
C THR A 260 32.48 19.63 -19.37
N LEU A 261 32.14 20.10 -18.17
CA LEU A 261 31.32 21.30 -17.97
C LEU A 261 32.25 22.52 -17.89
N ASN A 262 32.04 23.48 -18.78
CA ASN A 262 32.76 24.74 -18.84
C ASN A 262 31.97 25.87 -18.17
N LEU A 263 32.63 26.67 -17.32
CA LEU A 263 32.08 27.85 -16.69
C LEU A 263 32.67 29.09 -17.36
N TYR A 264 31.80 29.96 -17.85
CA TYR A 264 32.14 31.26 -18.48
C TYR A 264 31.89 32.45 -17.54
N PRO A 265 32.42 33.66 -17.86
CA PRO A 265 32.06 34.88 -17.18
C PRO A 265 30.56 35.10 -17.17
N GLY A 266 30.01 35.65 -16.07
CA GLY A 266 28.56 35.81 -15.90
C GLY A 266 27.83 34.57 -15.39
N ASN A 267 28.55 33.55 -14.87
CA ASN A 267 28.04 32.26 -14.38
C ASN A 267 27.34 31.42 -15.46
N ALA A 268 27.54 31.74 -16.74
CA ALA A 268 27.04 30.90 -17.82
C ALA A 268 27.82 29.57 -17.85
N THR A 269 27.09 28.45 -17.97
CA THR A 269 27.69 27.10 -18.03
C THR A 269 27.24 26.41 -19.29
N ALA A 270 28.15 25.69 -19.96
CA ALA A 270 27.84 24.84 -21.09
C ALA A 270 28.73 23.60 -21.10
N PHE A 271 28.23 22.51 -21.66
CA PHE A 271 29.02 21.30 -21.86
C PHE A 271 29.94 21.44 -23.08
N GLU A 272 31.17 20.96 -22.95
CA GLU A 272 32.18 21.05 -24.00
C GLU A 272 31.68 20.41 -25.32
N GLY A 273 31.78 21.19 -26.42
CA GLY A 273 31.40 20.75 -27.77
C GLY A 273 29.93 20.98 -28.12
N THR A 274 29.08 21.43 -27.20
CA THR A 274 27.68 21.78 -27.51
C THR A 274 27.60 23.09 -28.32
N PRO A 275 26.49 23.34 -29.05
CA PRO A 275 26.29 24.63 -29.73
C PRO A 275 26.41 25.83 -28.81
N GLU A 276 25.90 25.70 -27.56
CA GLU A 276 25.99 26.72 -26.50
C GLU A 276 27.44 27.02 -26.10
N ASP A 277 28.26 25.95 -25.91
CA ASP A 277 29.68 26.11 -25.61
C ASP A 277 30.41 26.86 -26.74
N LYS A 278 30.08 26.55 -27.99
CA LYS A 278 30.64 27.24 -29.14
C LYS A 278 30.27 28.72 -29.19
N GLN A 279 29.02 29.04 -28.86
CA GLN A 279 28.54 30.42 -28.78
C GLN A 279 29.21 31.18 -27.62
N LEU A 280 29.24 30.56 -26.42
CA LEU A 280 29.88 31.16 -25.26
C LEU A 280 31.41 31.32 -25.45
N ARG A 281 32.06 30.37 -26.13
CA ARG A 281 33.48 30.50 -26.53
C ARG A 281 33.71 31.63 -27.53
N ALA A 282 32.77 31.87 -28.44
CA ALA A 282 32.85 33.00 -29.39
C ALA A 282 32.71 34.34 -28.69
N ILE A 283 31.88 34.44 -27.65
CA ILE A 283 31.62 35.69 -26.90
C ILE A 283 32.72 35.95 -25.82
N TYR A 284 33.02 34.93 -25.04
CA TYR A 284 33.85 35.07 -23.81
C TYR A 284 35.27 34.50 -23.94
N GLY A 285 35.57 33.77 -25.03
CA GLY A 285 36.86 33.12 -25.21
C GLY A 285 37.00 31.82 -24.42
N LYS A 286 38.12 31.68 -23.69
CA LYS A 286 38.39 30.46 -22.88
C LYS A 286 37.50 30.41 -21.63
N PRO A 287 37.04 29.23 -21.21
CA PRO A 287 36.28 29.08 -19.99
C PRO A 287 37.10 29.47 -18.75
N LYS A 288 36.46 30.05 -17.75
CA LYS A 288 37.09 30.46 -16.48
C LYS A 288 37.45 29.25 -15.61
N ARG A 289 36.63 28.21 -15.64
CA ARG A 289 36.85 26.93 -14.96
C ARG A 289 36.21 25.81 -15.79
N ASN A 290 36.78 24.63 -15.68
CA ASN A 290 36.18 23.40 -16.21
C ASN A 290 36.09 22.36 -15.08
N ARG A 291 35.09 21.50 -15.20
CA ARG A 291 34.83 20.36 -14.32
C ARG A 291 34.43 19.15 -15.17
N VAL A 292 35.12 18.04 -14.97
CA VAL A 292 34.68 16.77 -15.53
C VAL A 292 33.45 16.33 -14.74
N SER A 293 32.38 16.08 -15.46
CA SER A 293 31.11 15.57 -14.93
C SER A 293 30.80 14.24 -15.59
N GLU A 294 30.26 13.31 -14.85
CA GLU A 294 29.79 12.04 -15.40
C GLU A 294 28.29 12.17 -15.62
N ARG A 295 27.86 11.97 -16.86
CA ARG A 295 26.43 11.99 -17.24
C ARG A 295 25.94 10.55 -17.36
N PRO A 296 25.00 10.11 -16.55
CA PRO A 296 24.40 8.79 -16.70
C PRO A 296 23.53 8.75 -17.96
N ARG A 297 23.70 7.70 -18.76
CA ARG A 297 22.82 7.33 -19.87
C ARG A 297 22.27 5.95 -19.62
N VAL A 298 20.97 5.80 -19.70
CA VAL A 298 20.32 4.50 -19.59
C VAL A 298 20.27 3.86 -20.96
N LYS A 299 20.81 2.67 -21.08
CA LYS A 299 20.76 1.84 -22.29
C LYS A 299 19.86 0.64 -22.05
N TYR A 300 19.19 0.20 -23.09
CA TYR A 300 18.35 -0.97 -23.12
C TYR A 300 18.84 -1.94 -24.18
N CYS A 301 19.03 -3.19 -23.79
CA CYS A 301 19.33 -4.28 -24.70
C CYS A 301 18.38 -5.43 -24.45
N LYS A 302 17.79 -5.99 -25.50
CA LYS A 302 17.04 -7.23 -25.41
C LYS A 302 17.97 -8.39 -25.79
N ILE A 303 18.16 -9.34 -24.89
CA ILE A 303 19.15 -10.41 -25.00
C ILE A 303 18.52 -11.78 -24.78
N ASN A 304 19.06 -12.80 -25.43
CA ASN A 304 18.70 -14.21 -25.23
C ASN A 304 19.81 -15.00 -24.49
N GLY A 305 20.76 -14.28 -23.88
CA GLY A 305 21.93 -14.86 -23.22
C GLY A 305 23.08 -15.21 -24.15
N TYR A 306 22.87 -15.28 -25.44
CA TYR A 306 23.89 -15.56 -26.47
C TYR A 306 24.22 -14.33 -27.32
N GLU A 307 23.21 -13.59 -27.74
CA GLU A 307 23.31 -12.43 -28.61
C GLU A 307 22.37 -11.31 -28.16
N ILE A 308 22.62 -10.12 -28.68
CA ILE A 308 21.76 -8.96 -28.53
C ILE A 308 20.74 -8.98 -29.64
N LEU A 309 19.45 -9.09 -29.28
CA LEU A 309 18.33 -9.10 -30.22
C LEU A 309 17.92 -7.70 -30.64
N GLU A 310 18.02 -6.76 -29.71
CA GLU A 310 17.61 -5.37 -29.89
C GLU A 310 18.43 -4.47 -28.96
N GLU A 311 18.86 -3.31 -29.46
CA GLU A 311 19.52 -2.27 -28.66
C GLU A 311 18.82 -0.93 -28.87
N LYS A 312 18.51 -0.23 -27.75
CA LYS A 312 17.89 1.10 -27.75
C LYS A 312 18.51 1.97 -26.65
N GLU A 313 18.54 3.27 -26.85
CA GLU A 313 18.85 4.23 -25.80
C GLU A 313 17.53 4.69 -25.14
N TRP A 314 17.47 4.63 -23.81
CA TRP A 314 16.34 5.12 -23.06
C TRP A 314 16.49 6.63 -22.82
N ALA A 315 15.45 7.39 -23.15
CA ALA A 315 15.49 8.84 -23.03
C ALA A 315 15.55 9.34 -21.56
N GLY A 316 15.09 8.53 -20.61
CA GLY A 316 15.02 8.89 -19.20
C GLY A 316 16.37 8.84 -18.49
N LYS A 317 16.47 9.55 -17.38
CA LYS A 317 17.64 9.58 -16.49
C LYS A 317 17.75 8.34 -15.62
N TRP A 318 16.64 7.69 -15.32
CA TRP A 318 16.55 6.52 -14.46
C TRP A 318 16.12 5.28 -15.22
N ILE A 319 16.41 4.13 -14.67
CA ILE A 319 15.89 2.86 -15.16
C ILE A 319 14.35 2.88 -15.00
N PRO A 320 13.59 2.55 -16.05
CA PRO A 320 12.13 2.66 -16.05
C PRO A 320 11.44 1.49 -15.33
N VAL A 321 12.03 0.96 -14.28
CA VAL A 321 11.47 -0.10 -13.44
C VAL A 321 11.50 0.39 -11.99
N ILE A 322 10.33 0.54 -11.42
CA ILE A 322 10.13 1.11 -10.10
C ILE A 322 9.71 0.00 -9.16
N ARG A 323 10.46 -0.18 -8.09
CA ARG A 323 10.20 -1.18 -7.05
C ARG A 323 9.20 -0.65 -6.03
N VAL A 324 8.28 -1.51 -5.60
CA VAL A 324 7.32 -1.26 -4.52
C VAL A 324 7.55 -2.33 -3.46
N VAL A 325 8.18 -1.95 -2.34
CA VAL A 325 8.60 -2.89 -1.31
C VAL A 325 7.66 -2.88 -0.11
N GLY A 326 7.43 -4.06 0.49
CA GLY A 326 6.72 -4.21 1.77
C GLY A 326 7.64 -3.93 2.95
N ASN A 327 7.94 -4.98 3.72
CA ASN A 327 8.96 -4.91 4.76
C ASN A 327 10.31 -5.33 4.17
N GLU A 328 11.33 -4.54 4.46
CA GLU A 328 12.69 -4.77 3.99
C GLU A 328 13.63 -4.77 5.20
N PHE A 329 14.46 -5.77 5.30
CA PHE A 329 15.46 -5.88 6.36
C PHE A 329 16.68 -6.65 5.87
N GLU A 330 17.82 -6.33 6.43
CA GLU A 330 19.09 -6.97 6.11
C GLU A 330 19.54 -7.86 7.27
N VAL A 331 19.83 -9.11 6.95
CA VAL A 331 20.34 -10.10 7.92
C VAL A 331 21.62 -10.71 7.35
N ASP A 332 22.71 -10.62 8.08
CA ASP A 332 24.02 -11.17 7.70
C ASP A 332 24.49 -10.74 6.28
N GLY A 333 24.19 -9.48 5.90
CA GLY A 333 24.56 -8.93 4.59
C GLY A 333 23.69 -9.43 3.43
N ARG A 334 22.53 -10.02 3.71
CA ARG A 334 21.54 -10.42 2.72
C ARG A 334 20.25 -9.65 2.92
N LEU A 335 19.67 -9.24 1.82
CA LEU A 335 18.40 -8.53 1.77
C LEU A 335 17.24 -9.52 1.81
N TYR A 336 16.36 -9.35 2.77
CA TYR A 336 15.10 -10.08 2.89
C TYR A 336 13.94 -9.14 2.73
N VAL A 337 12.95 -9.60 1.98
CA VAL A 337 11.71 -8.87 1.76
C VAL A 337 10.54 -9.73 2.25
N SER A 338 9.53 -9.11 2.85
CA SER A 338 8.35 -9.83 3.30
C SER A 338 7.09 -8.99 3.20
N GLY A 339 5.99 -9.67 2.88
CA GLY A 339 4.64 -9.13 2.95
C GLY A 339 3.96 -9.44 4.29
N LEU A 340 2.67 -9.17 4.32
CA LEU A 340 1.80 -9.43 5.47
C LEU A 340 1.63 -10.93 5.75
N VAL A 341 1.69 -11.77 4.71
CA VAL A 341 1.44 -13.21 4.81
C VAL A 341 2.51 -13.91 5.66
N ARG A 342 3.78 -13.49 5.54
CA ARG A 342 4.92 -14.13 6.22
C ARG A 342 4.67 -14.33 7.71
N ASN A 343 4.27 -13.27 8.40
CA ASN A 343 4.10 -13.29 9.86
C ASN A 343 2.84 -14.02 10.32
N ALA A 344 1.88 -14.24 9.43
CA ALA A 344 0.59 -14.85 9.76
C ALA A 344 0.52 -16.36 9.44
N LYS A 345 1.56 -16.93 8.82
CA LYS A 345 1.58 -18.35 8.40
C LYS A 345 1.30 -19.32 9.55
N ASP A 346 2.00 -19.17 10.66
CA ASP A 346 1.88 -20.13 11.76
C ASP A 346 0.53 -20.03 12.46
N ALA A 347 0.02 -18.82 12.65
CA ALA A 347 -1.32 -18.61 13.19
C ALA A 347 -2.40 -19.23 12.28
N GLN A 348 -2.25 -19.10 10.95
CA GLN A 348 -3.15 -19.73 9.98
C GLN A 348 -3.04 -21.26 9.97
N ARG A 349 -1.81 -21.83 10.09
CA ARG A 349 -1.60 -23.27 10.24
C ARG A 349 -2.29 -23.82 11.48
N MET A 350 -2.13 -23.13 12.62
CA MET A 350 -2.80 -23.49 13.88
C MET A 350 -4.32 -23.44 13.75
N TYR A 351 -4.85 -22.40 13.09
CA TYR A 351 -6.29 -22.29 12.85
C TYR A 351 -6.82 -23.48 12.03
N ASN A 352 -6.16 -23.82 10.91
CA ASN A 352 -6.52 -24.98 10.08
C ASN A 352 -6.47 -26.29 10.87
N TYR A 353 -5.45 -26.45 11.72
CA TYR A 353 -5.28 -27.63 12.56
C TYR A 353 -6.47 -27.78 13.53
N TRP A 354 -6.84 -26.72 14.26
CA TRP A 354 -7.93 -26.78 15.22
C TRP A 354 -9.27 -27.01 14.57
N VAL A 355 -9.55 -26.39 13.42
CA VAL A 355 -10.80 -26.63 12.68
C VAL A 355 -10.88 -28.07 12.19
N SER A 356 -9.79 -28.63 11.70
CA SER A 356 -9.74 -30.02 11.25
C SER A 356 -9.94 -31.00 12.41
N GLN A 357 -9.36 -30.69 13.57
CA GLN A 357 -9.54 -31.47 14.77
C GLN A 357 -10.97 -31.44 15.30
N GLU A 358 -11.62 -30.27 15.26
CA GLU A 358 -13.02 -30.11 15.61
C GLU A 358 -13.94 -30.95 14.70
N ALA A 359 -13.71 -30.90 13.39
CA ALA A 359 -14.46 -31.69 12.42
C ALA A 359 -14.28 -33.19 12.63
N GLU A 360 -13.05 -33.63 12.94
CA GLU A 360 -12.75 -35.03 13.26
C GLU A 360 -13.49 -35.49 14.52
N MET A 361 -13.43 -34.72 15.61
CA MET A 361 -14.12 -35.05 16.86
C MET A 361 -15.64 -35.15 16.66
N LEU A 362 -16.24 -34.23 15.91
CA LEU A 362 -17.67 -34.28 15.60
C LEU A 362 -18.04 -35.46 14.71
N ALA A 363 -17.16 -35.85 13.77
CA ALA A 363 -17.37 -37.01 12.91
C ALA A 363 -17.27 -38.34 13.66
N LEU A 364 -16.47 -38.41 14.73
CA LEU A 364 -16.31 -39.58 15.56
C LEU A 364 -17.39 -39.71 16.66
N ALA A 365 -18.02 -38.62 17.05
CA ALA A 365 -19.04 -38.62 18.12
C ALA A 365 -20.19 -39.64 17.92
N PRO A 366 -20.78 -39.77 16.68
CA PRO A 366 -21.84 -40.77 16.46
C PRO A 366 -21.34 -42.20 16.49
N LYS A 367 -20.04 -42.44 16.37
CA LYS A 367 -19.40 -43.76 16.27
C LYS A 367 -18.89 -44.29 17.62
N ALA A 368 -19.35 -43.69 18.73
CA ALA A 368 -18.97 -44.14 20.05
C ALA A 368 -19.31 -45.64 20.24
N PRO A 369 -18.32 -46.49 20.55
CA PRO A 369 -18.54 -47.94 20.65
C PRO A 369 -19.38 -48.29 21.86
N PHE A 370 -20.11 -49.37 21.74
CA PHE A 370 -20.73 -50.02 22.88
C PHE A 370 -19.72 -50.97 23.56
N ILE A 371 -19.69 -50.93 24.84
CA ILE A 371 -18.83 -51.78 25.69
C ILE A 371 -19.73 -52.78 26.42
N GLY A 372 -19.45 -54.03 26.22
CA GLY A 372 -20.18 -55.13 26.86
C GLY A 372 -19.29 -56.35 27.04
N TYR A 373 -19.78 -57.32 27.76
CA TYR A 373 -19.08 -58.59 27.99
C TYR A 373 -19.24 -59.55 26.81
N GLY A 374 -18.30 -60.45 26.61
CA GLY A 374 -18.39 -61.48 25.58
C GLY A 374 -19.66 -62.33 25.76
N GLY A 375 -20.39 -62.55 24.65
CA GLY A 375 -21.66 -63.30 24.64
C GLY A 375 -22.94 -62.44 24.87
N GLN A 376 -22.84 -61.24 25.41
CA GLN A 376 -24.02 -60.39 25.66
C GLN A 376 -24.76 -59.95 24.38
N PHE A 377 -24.05 -59.90 23.26
CA PHE A 377 -24.60 -59.48 21.97
C PHE A 377 -25.05 -60.67 21.10
N GLU A 378 -24.82 -61.88 21.57
CA GLU A 378 -25.11 -63.15 20.83
C GLU A 378 -26.61 -63.27 20.57
N GLY A 379 -26.95 -63.52 19.30
CA GLY A 379 -28.34 -63.56 18.83
C GLY A 379 -28.94 -62.19 18.39
N TYR A 380 -28.30 -61.08 18.78
CA TYR A 380 -28.76 -59.70 18.45
C TYR A 380 -27.68 -58.88 17.75
N GLU A 381 -26.60 -59.55 17.28
CA GLU A 381 -25.42 -58.88 16.74
C GLU A 381 -25.70 -57.88 15.63
N ASP A 382 -26.63 -58.17 14.73
CA ASP A 382 -26.95 -57.31 13.60
C ASP A 382 -27.59 -55.99 14.03
N LYS A 383 -28.42 -56.00 15.08
CA LYS A 383 -29.00 -54.78 15.66
C LYS A 383 -27.88 -53.92 16.31
N TRP A 384 -26.99 -54.56 17.04
CA TRP A 384 -25.89 -53.88 17.72
C TRP A 384 -24.83 -53.36 16.76
N LYS A 385 -24.49 -54.11 15.70
CA LYS A 385 -23.57 -53.63 14.64
C LYS A 385 -24.09 -52.39 13.92
N THR A 386 -25.40 -52.33 13.75
CA THR A 386 -26.07 -51.20 13.02
C THR A 386 -26.67 -50.15 13.96
N ALA A 387 -26.48 -50.27 15.28
CA ALA A 387 -27.08 -49.33 16.25
C ALA A 387 -26.67 -47.89 16.09
N ASN A 388 -25.49 -47.61 15.47
CA ASN A 388 -25.02 -46.25 15.18
C ASN A 388 -25.50 -45.74 13.80
N THR A 389 -26.05 -46.54 12.95
CA THR A 389 -26.51 -46.18 11.61
C THR A 389 -28.03 -46.27 11.45
N ASN A 390 -28.68 -47.18 12.16
CA ASN A 390 -30.12 -47.40 12.11
C ASN A 390 -30.78 -46.97 13.42
N ASN A 391 -31.95 -46.34 13.30
CA ASN A 391 -32.70 -45.92 14.49
C ASN A 391 -33.57 -47.09 14.96
N TRP A 392 -33.02 -47.93 15.86
CA TRP A 392 -33.73 -49.03 16.48
C TRP A 392 -34.55 -48.53 17.66
N PRO A 393 -35.86 -48.91 17.80
CA PRO A 393 -36.65 -48.48 18.93
C PRO A 393 -36.20 -49.08 20.27
N TYR A 394 -35.59 -50.23 20.25
CA TYR A 394 -34.96 -50.90 21.40
C TYR A 394 -33.86 -51.81 20.97
N LEU A 395 -32.88 -52.02 21.84
CA LEU A 395 -31.76 -52.98 21.70
C LEU A 395 -31.90 -54.06 22.77
N GLU A 396 -31.81 -55.31 22.36
CA GLU A 396 -31.91 -56.46 23.21
C GLU A 396 -30.52 -57.00 23.49
N VAL A 397 -30.38 -57.65 24.65
CA VAL A 397 -29.16 -58.36 25.10
C VAL A 397 -29.51 -59.79 25.43
N ASN A 398 -28.51 -60.65 25.31
CA ASN A 398 -28.69 -62.03 25.73
C ASN A 398 -28.76 -62.11 27.28
N PRO A 399 -29.88 -62.57 27.87
CA PRO A 399 -30.09 -62.63 29.30
C PRO A 399 -29.32 -63.75 29.97
N ASP A 400 -28.85 -64.76 29.22
CA ASP A 400 -28.27 -66.00 29.75
C ASP A 400 -26.79 -65.81 30.09
N VAL A 401 -26.18 -64.64 29.85
CA VAL A 401 -24.78 -64.39 30.15
C VAL A 401 -24.63 -63.96 31.59
N THR A 402 -24.04 -64.80 32.38
CA THR A 402 -23.76 -64.53 33.80
C THR A 402 -22.26 -64.51 34.08
N ASP A 403 -21.85 -63.91 35.21
CA ASP A 403 -20.47 -63.99 35.67
C ASP A 403 -20.15 -65.34 36.24
N GLY A 404 -18.88 -65.64 36.57
CA GLY A 404 -18.46 -66.88 37.14
C GLY A 404 -19.11 -67.24 38.50
N SER A 405 -19.89 -66.34 39.10
CA SER A 405 -20.66 -66.50 40.33
C SER A 405 -22.16 -66.71 40.09
N GLY A 406 -22.66 -66.69 38.82
CA GLY A 406 -24.04 -66.86 38.46
C GLY A 406 -24.88 -65.58 38.54
N SER A 407 -24.25 -64.42 38.72
CA SER A 407 -24.96 -63.12 38.73
C SER A 407 -25.11 -62.59 37.33
N ILE A 408 -26.25 -61.88 37.05
CA ILE A 408 -26.51 -61.25 35.76
C ILE A 408 -25.53 -60.09 35.57
N LEU A 409 -24.87 -60.07 34.42
CA LEU A 409 -23.94 -59.00 34.06
C LEU A 409 -24.65 -57.69 33.82
N PRO A 410 -24.02 -56.54 34.13
CA PRO A 410 -24.59 -55.23 33.87
C PRO A 410 -24.83 -55.03 32.38
N LEU A 411 -25.87 -54.23 32.02
CA LEU A 411 -26.22 -53.93 30.65
C LEU A 411 -25.07 -53.25 29.91
N PRO A 412 -24.90 -53.53 28.60
CA PRO A 412 -23.90 -52.86 27.78
C PRO A 412 -24.01 -51.33 27.89
N GLN A 413 -22.90 -50.68 28.07
CA GLN A 413 -22.83 -49.25 28.17
C GLN A 413 -22.25 -48.69 26.87
N ARG A 414 -22.75 -47.52 26.48
CA ARG A 414 -22.15 -46.76 25.38
C ARG A 414 -20.99 -45.98 25.91
N ALA A 415 -19.83 -46.06 25.27
CA ALA A 415 -18.75 -45.17 25.56
C ALA A 415 -19.21 -43.71 25.39
N GLN A 416 -18.77 -42.83 26.25
CA GLN A 416 -19.12 -41.43 26.09
C GLN A 416 -18.56 -40.91 24.76
N PRO A 417 -19.40 -40.31 23.90
CA PRO A 417 -18.91 -39.74 22.67
C PRO A 417 -17.91 -38.60 22.98
N PRO A 418 -16.83 -38.48 22.20
CA PRO A 418 -15.90 -37.41 22.37
C PRO A 418 -16.67 -36.10 22.13
N MET A 419 -16.75 -35.24 23.16
CA MET A 419 -17.31 -33.91 23.04
C MET A 419 -16.22 -32.93 22.71
N ALA A 420 -16.51 -31.93 21.88
CA ALA A 420 -15.59 -30.84 21.63
C ALA A 420 -15.26 -30.14 22.98
N SER A 421 -14.00 -30.16 23.39
CA SER A 421 -13.61 -29.52 24.63
C SER A 421 -13.70 -27.99 24.49
N THR A 422 -14.08 -27.30 25.57
CA THR A 422 -14.05 -25.82 25.60
C THR A 422 -12.65 -25.29 25.27
N GLY A 423 -11.59 -26.02 25.64
CA GLY A 423 -10.23 -25.70 25.28
C GLY A 423 -9.97 -25.69 23.77
N LEU A 424 -10.57 -26.59 22.98
CA LEU A 424 -10.45 -26.59 21.54
C LEU A 424 -11.10 -25.34 20.90
N LEU A 425 -12.29 -24.96 21.39
CA LEU A 425 -12.96 -23.74 20.93
C LEU A 425 -12.19 -22.48 21.29
N GLN A 426 -11.59 -22.44 22.47
CA GLN A 426 -10.73 -21.34 22.91
C GLN A 426 -9.43 -21.29 22.07
N ALA A 427 -8.79 -22.40 21.80
CA ALA A 427 -7.58 -22.47 20.97
C ALA A 427 -7.85 -22.01 19.53
N LYS A 428 -8.99 -22.42 18.94
CA LYS A 428 -9.43 -21.94 17.63
C LYS A 428 -9.70 -20.43 17.62
N ALA A 429 -10.36 -19.90 18.66
CA ALA A 429 -10.60 -18.47 18.80
C ALA A 429 -9.29 -17.71 18.98
N GLY A 430 -8.36 -18.24 19.81
CA GLY A 430 -7.00 -17.70 19.99
C GLY A 430 -6.24 -17.63 18.69
N ALA A 431 -6.16 -18.73 17.92
CA ALA A 431 -5.49 -18.73 16.63
C ALA A 431 -6.10 -17.71 15.62
N SER A 432 -7.43 -17.48 15.69
CA SER A 432 -8.07 -16.44 14.88
C SER A 432 -7.68 -15.03 15.32
N GLU A 433 -7.47 -14.81 16.61
CA GLU A 433 -7.01 -13.51 17.14
C GLU A 433 -5.51 -13.31 16.86
N ASP A 434 -4.71 -14.37 16.92
CA ASP A 434 -3.30 -14.35 16.56
C ASP A 434 -3.10 -13.93 15.08
N ILE A 435 -3.96 -14.40 14.15
CA ILE A 435 -3.92 -13.94 12.76
C ILE A 435 -4.12 -12.42 12.69
N LYS A 436 -5.08 -11.85 13.43
CA LYS A 436 -5.32 -10.41 13.45
C LYS A 436 -4.15 -9.64 14.08
N SER A 437 -3.62 -10.15 15.18
CA SER A 437 -2.49 -9.56 15.88
C SER A 437 -1.23 -9.52 15.01
N THR A 438 -0.90 -10.64 14.34
CA THR A 438 0.28 -10.74 13.48
C THR A 438 0.15 -9.95 12.18
N THR A 439 -1.07 -9.72 11.70
CA THR A 439 -1.35 -8.86 10.53
C THR A 439 -1.51 -7.38 10.90
N GLY A 440 -1.52 -7.04 12.18
CA GLY A 440 -1.76 -5.68 12.65
C GLY A 440 -3.18 -5.16 12.41
N GLN A 441 -4.13 -6.05 12.08
CA GLN A 441 -5.52 -5.69 11.77
C GLN A 441 -6.44 -6.16 12.86
N TYR A 442 -7.05 -5.21 13.56
CA TYR A 442 -8.00 -5.47 14.63
C TYR A 442 -9.45 -5.43 14.13
N ASN A 443 -10.39 -5.83 14.98
CA ASN A 443 -11.82 -5.91 14.66
C ASN A 443 -12.41 -4.58 14.13
N ALA A 444 -11.85 -3.45 14.53
CA ALA A 444 -12.27 -2.13 14.08
C ALA A 444 -11.96 -1.90 12.60
N SER A 445 -10.75 -2.26 12.14
CA SER A 445 -10.33 -2.17 10.74
C SER A 445 -11.14 -3.13 9.85
N LEU A 446 -11.58 -4.27 10.41
CA LEU A 446 -12.36 -5.27 9.69
C LEU A 446 -13.86 -4.98 9.62
N GLY A 447 -14.31 -3.79 10.07
CA GLY A 447 -15.72 -3.40 10.02
C GLY A 447 -16.64 -4.18 10.98
N MET A 448 -16.08 -4.88 11.97
CA MET A 448 -16.89 -5.60 12.95
C MET A 448 -17.53 -4.60 13.93
N GLY A 449 -18.84 -4.78 14.18
CA GLY A 449 -19.62 -3.91 15.04
C GLY A 449 -18.99 -3.77 16.43
N SER A 450 -18.81 -2.54 16.87
CA SER A 450 -18.38 -2.18 18.22
C SER A 450 -19.56 -1.57 19.00
N ASN A 451 -19.42 -1.49 20.31
CA ASN A 451 -20.41 -0.86 21.18
C ASN A 451 -20.46 0.68 21.04
N GLU A 452 -19.67 1.24 20.15
CA GLU A 452 -19.59 2.68 19.93
C GLU A 452 -20.78 3.18 19.09
N ARG A 453 -21.45 4.22 19.59
CA ARG A 453 -22.64 4.81 18.96
C ARG A 453 -22.35 6.10 18.19
N SER A 454 -21.13 6.64 18.30
CA SER A 454 -20.74 7.88 17.64
C SER A 454 -19.95 7.59 16.37
N GLY A 455 -20.40 8.11 15.22
CA GLY A 455 -19.66 8.00 13.96
C GLY A 455 -18.22 8.53 14.04
N LYS A 456 -17.98 9.55 14.86
CA LYS A 456 -16.66 10.15 15.07
C LYS A 456 -15.72 9.22 15.86
N ALA A 457 -16.24 8.48 16.85
CA ALA A 457 -15.47 7.48 17.58
C ALA A 457 -15.15 6.27 16.71
N ILE A 458 -16.07 5.85 15.82
CA ILE A 458 -15.85 4.77 14.86
C ILE A 458 -14.71 5.15 13.90
N LEU A 459 -14.73 6.36 13.32
CA LEU A 459 -13.68 6.86 12.43
C LEU A 459 -12.32 6.99 13.13
N ALA A 460 -12.29 7.49 14.37
CA ALA A 460 -11.05 7.60 15.14
C ALA A 460 -10.43 6.23 15.40
N ARG A 461 -11.25 5.24 15.74
CA ARG A 461 -10.80 3.87 15.98
C ARG A 461 -10.38 3.14 14.70
N GLN A 462 -11.04 3.42 13.59
CA GLN A 462 -10.63 2.90 12.29
C GLN A 462 -9.25 3.44 11.91
N ARG A 463 -9.00 4.74 12.08
CA ARG A 463 -7.68 5.35 11.87
C ARG A 463 -6.59 4.75 12.77
N GLU A 464 -6.89 4.43 14.00
CA GLU A 464 -5.96 3.80 14.94
C GLU A 464 -5.65 2.34 14.52
N GLY A 465 -6.65 1.62 13.98
CA GLY A 465 -6.48 0.28 13.44
C GLY A 465 -5.59 0.22 12.19
N ASP A 466 -5.60 1.27 11.38
CA ASP A 466 -4.86 1.31 10.10
C ASP A 466 -3.36 1.65 10.28
N VAL A 467 -2.95 2.08 11.48
CA VAL A 467 -1.54 2.41 11.78
C VAL A 467 -0.61 1.21 11.59
N GLY A 468 -1.06 -0.01 11.88
CA GLY A 468 -0.25 -1.22 11.75
C GLY A 468 0.17 -1.55 10.30
N THR A 469 -0.60 -1.10 9.32
CA THR A 469 -0.39 -1.38 7.89
C THR A 469 -0.01 -0.15 7.07
N TYR A 470 0.12 1.01 7.72
CA TYR A 470 0.37 2.30 7.07
C TYR A 470 1.64 2.32 6.20
N HIS A 471 2.69 1.59 6.59
CA HIS A 471 3.96 1.55 5.88
C HIS A 471 3.84 1.01 4.44
N TYR A 472 2.87 0.12 4.16
CA TYR A 472 2.61 -0.34 2.78
C TYR A 472 2.14 0.81 1.89
N GLY A 473 1.24 1.67 2.42
CA GLY A 473 0.77 2.85 1.69
C GLY A 473 1.84 3.91 1.50
N ASP A 474 2.69 4.13 2.50
CA ASP A 474 3.80 5.07 2.41
C ASP A 474 4.83 4.63 1.37
N ASN A 475 5.17 3.34 1.32
CA ASN A 475 6.08 2.79 0.31
C ASN A 475 5.49 2.86 -1.10
N LEU A 476 4.20 2.56 -1.28
CA LEU A 476 3.50 2.74 -2.56
C LEU A 476 3.51 4.22 -2.98
N THR A 477 3.28 5.13 -2.05
CA THR A 477 3.30 6.57 -2.29
C THR A 477 4.69 7.04 -2.76
N ARG A 478 5.76 6.53 -2.16
CA ARG A 478 7.15 6.80 -2.60
C ARG A 478 7.39 6.30 -4.03
N ALA A 479 6.89 5.11 -4.36
CA ALA A 479 7.01 4.54 -5.70
C ALA A 479 6.24 5.37 -6.72
N VAL A 480 4.98 5.75 -6.46
CA VAL A 480 4.17 6.61 -7.35
C VAL A 480 4.83 7.98 -7.53
N ARG A 481 5.39 8.56 -6.45
CA ARG A 481 6.18 9.79 -6.57
C ARG A 481 7.39 9.62 -7.48
N HIS A 482 8.07 8.47 -7.43
CA HIS A 482 9.20 8.19 -8.32
C HIS A 482 8.76 7.98 -9.77
N VAL A 483 7.61 7.31 -10.00
CA VAL A 483 6.97 7.25 -11.33
C VAL A 483 6.76 8.65 -11.90
N ALA A 484 6.13 9.53 -11.12
CA ALA A 484 5.87 10.90 -11.57
C ALA A 484 7.16 11.72 -11.80
N ARG A 485 8.21 11.50 -11.00
CA ARG A 485 9.55 12.11 -11.26
C ARG A 485 10.14 11.64 -12.59
N GLN A 486 10.00 10.36 -12.90
CA GLN A 486 10.44 9.84 -14.20
C GLN A 486 9.60 10.41 -15.34
N LEU A 487 8.28 10.57 -15.16
CA LEU A 487 7.41 11.19 -16.16
C LEU A 487 7.77 12.65 -16.41
N VAL A 488 8.05 13.45 -15.37
CA VAL A 488 8.52 14.84 -15.52
C VAL A 488 9.84 14.92 -16.29
N ASP A 489 10.75 13.96 -16.13
CA ASP A 489 12.00 13.89 -16.92
C ASP A 489 11.76 13.43 -18.36
N LEU A 490 10.81 12.54 -18.59
CA LEU A 490 10.53 11.93 -19.89
C LEU A 490 9.69 12.82 -20.80
N ILE A 491 8.68 13.51 -20.25
CA ILE A 491 7.74 14.32 -21.02
C ILE A 491 8.44 15.30 -21.98
N PRO A 492 9.43 16.13 -21.55
CA PRO A 492 10.11 17.05 -22.46
C PRO A 492 10.97 16.35 -23.53
N LYS A 493 11.35 15.08 -23.32
CA LYS A 493 12.25 14.34 -24.20
C LYS A 493 11.52 13.49 -25.24
N ILE A 494 10.32 13.03 -24.91
CA ILE A 494 9.48 12.20 -25.78
C ILE A 494 8.50 13.08 -26.56
N TYR A 495 7.99 14.16 -25.92
CA TYR A 495 7.11 15.11 -26.58
C TYR A 495 7.92 16.27 -27.19
N ASP A 496 8.85 15.91 -28.09
CA ASP A 496 9.85 16.76 -28.73
C ASP A 496 9.34 17.51 -29.99
N THR A 497 8.10 17.22 -30.42
CA THR A 497 7.46 17.83 -31.58
C THR A 497 6.35 18.79 -31.15
N GLN A 498 6.07 19.80 -32.02
CA GLN A 498 4.90 20.67 -31.82
C GLN A 498 3.63 19.86 -32.00
N ARG A 499 2.86 19.70 -30.91
CA ARG A 499 1.62 18.93 -30.93
C ARG A 499 0.57 19.47 -29.97
N ILE A 500 -0.66 19.05 -30.21
CA ILE A 500 -1.77 19.30 -29.27
C ILE A 500 -1.84 18.10 -28.33
N ALA A 501 -1.53 18.35 -27.07
CA ALA A 501 -1.67 17.33 -26.01
C ALA A 501 -3.02 17.47 -25.33
N ARG A 502 -3.64 16.33 -25.08
CA ARG A 502 -4.83 16.26 -24.24
C ARG A 502 -4.38 16.21 -22.80
N ILE A 503 -4.91 17.08 -21.97
CA ILE A 503 -4.67 17.09 -20.51
C ILE A 503 -5.97 16.85 -19.77
N ILE A 504 -5.86 16.25 -18.60
CA ILE A 504 -6.99 16.01 -17.70
C ILE A 504 -6.83 16.92 -16.49
N GLY A 505 -7.80 17.82 -16.26
CA GLY A 505 -7.84 18.72 -15.12
C GLY A 505 -8.06 17.96 -13.80
N GLU A 506 -7.89 18.65 -12.66
CA GLU A 506 -8.23 18.09 -11.35
C GLU A 506 -9.73 17.77 -11.21
N ASP A 507 -10.55 18.46 -12.00
CA ASP A 507 -12.00 18.27 -12.10
C ASP A 507 -12.43 17.14 -13.04
N GLY A 508 -11.47 16.44 -13.66
CA GLY A 508 -11.72 15.41 -14.67
C GLY A 508 -12.10 15.97 -16.04
N GLU A 509 -12.18 17.30 -16.21
CA GLU A 509 -12.41 17.89 -17.52
C GLU A 509 -11.19 17.74 -18.42
N THR A 510 -11.42 17.37 -19.68
CA THR A 510 -10.36 17.26 -20.67
C THR A 510 -10.17 18.59 -21.39
N LYS A 511 -8.94 19.06 -21.42
CA LYS A 511 -8.54 20.28 -22.15
C LYS A 511 -7.50 19.91 -23.19
N MET A 512 -7.51 20.62 -24.32
CA MET A 512 -6.47 20.52 -25.34
C MET A 512 -5.46 21.66 -25.13
N VAL A 513 -4.19 21.31 -25.05
CA VAL A 513 -3.10 22.25 -24.82
C VAL A 513 -2.08 22.10 -25.93
N LYS A 514 -1.63 23.22 -26.48
CA LYS A 514 -0.56 23.22 -27.48
C LYS A 514 0.80 23.23 -26.81
N ILE A 515 1.63 22.28 -27.19
CA ILE A 515 3.01 22.16 -26.74
C ILE A 515 3.92 22.49 -27.89
N ASN A 516 4.92 23.32 -27.64
CA ASN A 516 6.00 23.61 -28.57
C ASN A 516 7.35 23.64 -27.83
N PRO A 517 8.19 22.61 -27.96
CA PRO A 517 9.48 22.55 -27.29
C PRO A 517 10.53 23.50 -27.87
N GLU A 518 10.32 24.08 -29.06
CA GLU A 518 11.28 24.97 -29.69
C GLU A 518 11.27 26.40 -29.15
N GLN A 519 10.21 26.79 -28.43
CA GLN A 519 10.12 28.15 -27.90
C GLN A 519 11.03 28.36 -26.67
N PRO A 520 11.68 29.54 -26.54
CA PRO A 520 12.61 29.77 -25.42
C PRO A 520 11.91 30.06 -24.08
N GLU A 521 10.64 30.46 -24.09
CA GLU A 521 9.85 30.83 -22.92
C GLU A 521 8.96 29.68 -22.47
N PRO A 522 8.73 29.50 -21.15
CA PRO A 522 7.88 28.42 -20.63
C PRO A 522 6.42 28.55 -21.12
N VAL A 523 5.89 29.81 -21.22
CA VAL A 523 4.54 30.10 -21.68
C VAL A 523 4.58 31.23 -22.71
N ASN A 524 4.10 30.98 -23.91
CA ASN A 524 3.90 32.00 -24.91
C ASN A 524 2.40 32.31 -25.07
N LYS A 525 2.01 33.57 -24.82
CA LYS A 525 0.63 34.02 -24.88
C LYS A 525 0.41 34.77 -26.19
N ILE A 526 -0.40 34.24 -27.08
CA ILE A 526 -0.83 34.93 -28.31
C ILE A 526 -1.99 35.84 -27.94
N ILE A 527 -1.77 37.17 -28.08
CA ILE A 527 -2.69 38.23 -27.67
C ILE A 527 -3.32 38.85 -28.92
N ASP A 528 -4.62 39.07 -28.92
CA ASP A 528 -5.35 39.83 -29.97
C ASP A 528 -5.08 41.34 -29.88
N GLN A 529 -5.50 42.08 -30.90
CA GLN A 529 -5.40 43.54 -30.98
C GLN A 529 -6.10 44.27 -29.80
N ASN A 530 -6.98 43.57 -29.09
CA ASN A 530 -7.72 44.06 -27.92
C ASN A 530 -7.07 43.70 -26.56
N GLY A 531 -5.89 43.06 -26.54
CA GLY A 531 -5.22 42.65 -25.32
C GLY A 531 -5.76 41.33 -24.71
N ILE A 532 -6.64 40.62 -25.42
CA ILE A 532 -7.23 39.38 -24.96
C ILE A 532 -6.32 38.19 -25.40
N VAL A 533 -5.98 37.32 -24.46
CA VAL A 533 -5.21 36.11 -24.75
C VAL A 533 -6.10 35.14 -25.54
N ILE A 534 -5.75 34.89 -26.81
CA ILE A 534 -6.48 33.97 -27.69
C ILE A 534 -5.99 32.55 -27.46
N GLU A 535 -4.69 32.37 -27.31
CA GLU A 535 -4.07 31.05 -27.24
C GLU A 535 -2.82 31.09 -26.37
N LYS A 536 -2.59 29.99 -25.64
CA LYS A 536 -1.38 29.78 -24.85
C LYS A 536 -0.64 28.54 -25.40
N ILE A 537 0.66 28.71 -25.61
CA ILE A 537 1.55 27.63 -26.05
C ILE A 537 2.55 27.40 -24.94
N TYR A 538 2.77 26.15 -24.56
CA TYR A 538 3.60 25.77 -23.43
C TYR A 538 4.84 25.03 -23.86
N ASN A 539 5.97 25.26 -23.16
CA ASN A 539 7.19 24.49 -23.32
C ASN A 539 7.55 23.78 -22.01
N PRO A 540 7.33 22.46 -21.90
CA PRO A 540 7.69 21.71 -20.70
C PRO A 540 9.21 21.52 -20.52
N GLY A 541 10.03 21.85 -21.55
CA GLY A 541 11.49 21.77 -21.48
C GLY A 541 12.15 22.90 -20.70
N VAL A 542 11.41 23.99 -20.40
CA VAL A 542 11.95 25.17 -19.72
C VAL A 542 11.55 25.17 -18.24
N GLY A 543 12.52 25.46 -17.37
CA GLY A 543 12.33 25.45 -15.92
C GLY A 543 12.62 24.09 -15.28
N LYS A 544 12.73 24.08 -13.94
CA LYS A 544 12.91 22.88 -13.13
C LYS A 544 11.68 22.63 -12.28
N TYR A 545 11.21 21.41 -12.35
CA TYR A 545 10.01 20.96 -11.62
C TYR A 545 10.36 19.81 -10.71
N ASP A 546 9.77 19.76 -9.53
CA ASP A 546 9.85 18.64 -8.60
C ASP A 546 8.46 18.05 -8.35
N VAL A 547 8.43 16.86 -7.80
CA VAL A 547 7.21 16.11 -7.56
C VAL A 547 7.03 15.91 -6.07
N VAL A 548 5.88 16.34 -5.57
CA VAL A 548 5.44 16.10 -4.21
C VAL A 548 4.35 15.04 -4.23
N ALA A 549 4.46 14.06 -3.34
CA ALA A 549 3.40 13.08 -3.16
C ALA A 549 2.19 13.72 -2.49
N THR A 550 1.01 13.49 -3.02
CA THR A 550 -0.26 13.84 -2.40
C THR A 550 -0.93 12.57 -1.94
N THR A 551 -0.98 12.39 -0.62
CA THR A 551 -1.78 11.34 0.02
C THR A 551 -3.12 11.94 0.40
N GLY A 552 -4.19 11.30 0.01
CA GLY A 552 -5.52 11.76 0.39
C GLY A 552 -6.61 10.92 -0.27
N PRO A 553 -7.84 11.04 0.22
CA PRO A 553 -8.96 10.33 -0.37
C PRO A 553 -9.08 10.63 -1.86
N GLY A 554 -9.58 9.67 -2.62
CA GLY A 554 -9.80 9.80 -4.06
C GLY A 554 -10.63 11.03 -4.40
N TYR A 555 -10.56 11.48 -5.66
CA TYR A 555 -11.24 12.68 -6.14
C TYR A 555 -12.72 12.77 -5.73
N ALA A 556 -13.45 11.66 -5.80
CA ALA A 556 -14.85 11.61 -5.38
C ALA A 556 -15.04 11.89 -3.88
N THR A 557 -14.18 11.35 -3.03
CA THR A 557 -14.24 11.56 -1.58
C THR A 557 -13.81 12.97 -1.20
N LYS A 558 -12.73 13.51 -1.83
CA LYS A 558 -12.32 14.91 -1.64
C LYS A 558 -13.43 15.89 -2.04
N ARG A 559 -14.13 15.58 -3.13
CA ARG A 559 -15.26 16.37 -3.62
C ARG A 559 -16.42 16.36 -2.62
N GLN A 560 -16.71 15.20 -2.03
CA GLN A 560 -17.74 15.06 -1.01
C GLN A 560 -17.38 15.78 0.29
N GLU A 561 -16.14 15.66 0.76
CA GLU A 561 -15.63 16.40 1.93
C GLU A 561 -15.64 17.92 1.68
N ALA A 562 -15.23 18.36 0.49
CA ALA A 562 -15.29 19.77 0.09
C ALA A 562 -16.73 20.28 0.08
N LEU A 563 -17.70 19.48 -0.42
CA LEU A 563 -19.12 19.83 -0.39
C LEU A 563 -19.65 19.97 1.03
N GLU A 564 -19.31 19.07 1.94
CA GLU A 564 -19.72 19.14 3.33
C GLU A 564 -19.13 20.37 4.03
N ALA A 565 -17.83 20.63 3.84
CA ALA A 565 -17.16 21.82 4.37
C ALA A 565 -17.75 23.12 3.81
N MET A 566 -17.94 23.20 2.48
CA MET A 566 -18.56 24.36 1.84
C MET A 566 -20.02 24.55 2.27
N ALA A 567 -20.80 23.48 2.45
CA ALA A 567 -22.16 23.53 2.92
C ALA A 567 -22.24 24.15 4.34
N GLN A 568 -21.34 23.78 5.23
CA GLN A 568 -21.25 24.37 6.57
C GLN A 568 -20.89 25.85 6.54
N LEU A 569 -19.93 26.25 5.66
CA LEU A 569 -19.54 27.65 5.48
C LEU A 569 -20.69 28.49 4.91
N LEU A 570 -21.41 27.98 3.92
CA LEU A 570 -22.54 28.68 3.28
C LEU A 570 -23.75 28.77 4.20
N GLN A 571 -23.98 27.78 5.08
CA GLN A 571 -25.02 27.87 6.12
C GLN A 571 -24.71 28.96 7.18
N GLY A 572 -23.42 29.11 7.53
CA GLY A 572 -22.97 30.13 8.48
C GLY A 572 -23.01 31.56 7.92
N ASN A 573 -22.84 31.72 6.62
CA ASN A 573 -22.80 33.04 5.97
C ASN A 573 -23.44 33.00 4.58
N PRO A 574 -24.74 33.32 4.46
CA PRO A 574 -25.47 33.27 3.17
C PRO A 574 -24.95 34.23 2.08
N GLN A 575 -24.17 35.26 2.46
CA GLN A 575 -23.59 36.18 1.47
C GLN A 575 -22.48 35.54 0.63
N LEU A 576 -21.89 34.47 1.12
CA LEU A 576 -20.87 33.71 0.38
C LEU A 576 -21.43 32.99 -0.86
N TRP A 577 -22.74 32.82 -0.97
CA TRP A 577 -23.37 32.26 -2.19
C TRP A 577 -23.10 33.09 -3.44
N SER A 578 -23.01 34.43 -3.31
CA SER A 578 -22.71 35.32 -4.43
C SER A 578 -21.23 35.27 -4.85
N VAL A 579 -20.33 34.70 -4.04
CA VAL A 579 -18.89 34.69 -4.29
C VAL A 579 -18.39 33.27 -4.62
N ALA A 580 -18.90 32.25 -3.95
CA ALA A 580 -18.41 30.86 -4.03
C ALA A 580 -19.48 29.84 -4.45
N GLY A 581 -20.66 30.31 -4.85
CA GLY A 581 -21.78 29.45 -5.25
C GLY A 581 -21.50 28.61 -6.50
N ASP A 582 -20.68 29.12 -7.42
CA ASP A 582 -20.24 28.40 -8.60
C ASP A 582 -19.31 27.24 -8.25
N LEU A 583 -18.37 27.44 -7.33
CA LEU A 583 -17.45 26.40 -6.84
C LEU A 583 -18.20 25.31 -6.06
N PHE A 584 -19.20 25.70 -5.25
CA PHE A 584 -20.03 24.76 -4.53
C PHE A 584 -20.81 23.87 -5.50
N VAL A 585 -21.49 24.47 -6.49
CA VAL A 585 -22.29 23.74 -7.48
C VAL A 585 -21.40 22.89 -8.40
N LYS A 586 -20.21 23.36 -8.76
CA LYS A 586 -19.24 22.60 -9.56
C LYS A 586 -18.78 21.31 -8.86
N ASN A 587 -18.72 21.34 -7.54
CA ASN A 587 -18.36 20.17 -6.72
C ASN A 587 -19.55 19.20 -6.48
N MET A 588 -20.78 19.53 -6.87
CA MET A 588 -21.93 18.63 -6.76
C MET A 588 -21.91 17.53 -7.83
N ASP A 589 -22.35 16.32 -7.47
CA ASP A 589 -22.37 15.16 -8.36
C ASP A 589 -23.78 14.81 -8.81
N TRP A 590 -24.39 15.70 -9.62
CA TRP A 590 -25.68 15.48 -10.23
C TRP A 590 -25.73 15.98 -11.68
N PRO A 591 -26.54 15.36 -12.55
CA PRO A 591 -26.63 15.78 -13.94
C PRO A 591 -27.05 17.25 -14.07
N GLY A 592 -26.21 18.11 -14.67
CA GLY A 592 -26.45 19.53 -14.82
C GLY A 592 -25.72 20.44 -13.84
N ALA A 593 -24.92 19.90 -12.90
CA ALA A 593 -24.12 20.70 -11.96
C ALA A 593 -23.19 21.68 -12.70
N GLN A 594 -22.53 21.25 -13.76
CA GLN A 594 -21.64 22.09 -14.57
C GLN A 594 -22.36 23.23 -15.29
N GLU A 595 -23.56 22.94 -15.84
CA GLU A 595 -24.36 24.01 -16.46
C GLU A 595 -24.82 25.03 -15.43
N MET A 596 -25.16 24.58 -14.24
CA MET A 596 -25.57 25.47 -13.16
C MET A 596 -24.40 26.27 -12.65
N ALA A 597 -23.19 25.71 -12.49
CA ALA A 597 -21.98 26.45 -12.17
C ALA A 597 -21.68 27.55 -13.21
N LYS A 598 -21.77 27.24 -14.52
CA LYS A 598 -21.61 28.21 -15.59
C LYS A 598 -22.67 29.36 -15.54
N ARG A 599 -23.87 29.07 -15.07
CA ARG A 599 -24.90 30.09 -14.84
C ARG A 599 -24.58 30.95 -13.63
N PHE A 600 -24.08 30.36 -12.54
CA PHE A 600 -23.61 31.09 -11.37
C PHE A 600 -22.43 31.99 -11.71
N GLN A 601 -21.46 31.52 -12.49
CA GLN A 601 -20.32 32.34 -12.96
C GLN A 601 -20.75 33.60 -13.68
N LYS A 602 -21.89 33.55 -14.41
CA LYS A 602 -22.46 34.75 -15.09
C LYS A 602 -23.11 35.77 -14.14
N THR A 603 -23.43 35.34 -12.91
CA THR A 603 -24.03 36.22 -11.89
C THR A 603 -23.00 36.77 -10.90
N ILE A 604 -21.77 36.22 -10.89
CA ILE A 604 -20.67 36.72 -10.09
C ILE A 604 -20.06 37.97 -10.73
N ASP A 605 -19.61 38.89 -9.90
CA ASP A 605 -18.95 40.12 -10.38
C ASP A 605 -17.74 39.74 -11.27
N PRO A 606 -17.63 40.24 -12.51
CA PRO A 606 -16.51 39.97 -13.42
C PRO A 606 -15.14 40.27 -12.83
N LYS A 607 -15.04 41.15 -11.82
CA LYS A 607 -13.80 41.43 -11.10
C LYS A 607 -13.29 40.26 -10.23
N LEU A 608 -14.18 39.37 -9.82
CA LEU A 608 -13.82 38.15 -9.05
C LEU A 608 -13.44 36.98 -9.97
N LEU A 609 -13.79 37.03 -11.23
CA LEU A 609 -13.51 36.00 -12.25
C LEU A 609 -12.22 36.27 -13.05
N SER A 610 -11.64 37.45 -12.92
CA SER A 610 -10.39 37.79 -13.64
C SER A 610 -9.19 37.20 -12.88
N ASP A 611 -8.45 36.31 -13.53
CA ASP A 611 -7.18 35.68 -13.08
C ASP A 611 -6.00 36.68 -12.92
N SER A 612 -6.25 37.97 -12.79
CA SER A 612 -5.17 38.94 -12.58
C SER A 612 -4.75 38.88 -11.10
N ASP A 613 -3.53 38.46 -10.86
CA ASP A 613 -2.83 38.40 -9.56
C ASP A 613 -2.78 39.71 -8.76
N GLU A 614 -3.41 40.76 -9.26
CA GLU A 614 -3.40 42.11 -8.67
C GLU A 614 -4.72 42.51 -7.99
N ASN A 615 -5.64 41.61 -7.76
CA ASN A 615 -6.92 41.98 -7.16
C ASN A 615 -6.85 41.90 -5.60
N PRO A 616 -6.68 43.06 -4.90
CA PRO A 616 -6.53 43.07 -3.43
C PRO A 616 -7.77 42.53 -2.71
N ALA A 617 -8.92 42.47 -3.39
CA ALA A 617 -10.15 41.89 -2.85
C ALA A 617 -10.11 40.34 -2.82
N LEU A 618 -9.44 39.71 -3.79
CA LEU A 618 -9.28 38.27 -3.82
C LEU A 618 -8.25 37.80 -2.76
N GLN A 619 -7.16 38.58 -2.59
CA GLN A 619 -6.20 38.35 -1.52
C GLN A 619 -6.83 38.54 -0.13
N ALA A 620 -7.67 39.52 0.04
CA ALA A 620 -8.40 39.73 1.29
C ALA A 620 -9.42 38.60 1.57
N ALA A 621 -10.12 38.11 0.55
CA ALA A 621 -11.05 36.99 0.68
C ALA A 621 -10.30 35.65 0.95
N GLN A 622 -9.16 35.43 0.32
CA GLN A 622 -8.31 34.25 0.61
C GLN A 622 -7.70 34.32 2.01
N GLN A 623 -7.24 35.50 2.45
CA GLN A 623 -6.76 35.69 3.82
C GLN A 623 -7.86 35.48 4.86
N GLN A 624 -9.09 35.95 4.59
CA GLN A 624 -10.24 35.69 5.45
C GLN A 624 -10.64 34.22 5.47
N MET A 625 -10.59 33.51 4.32
CA MET A 625 -10.83 32.06 4.28
C MET A 625 -9.75 31.26 5.02
N GLN A 626 -8.48 31.66 4.89
CA GLN A 626 -7.39 31.05 5.67
C GLN A 626 -7.50 31.32 7.17
N ALA A 627 -7.90 32.54 7.56
CA ALA A 627 -8.14 32.89 8.95
C ALA A 627 -9.32 32.10 9.55
N MET A 628 -10.44 31.99 8.81
CA MET A 628 -11.58 31.16 9.24
C MET A 628 -11.25 29.67 9.25
N GLY A 629 -10.44 29.18 8.31
CA GLY A 629 -9.92 27.80 8.34
C GLY A 629 -9.09 27.50 9.58
N ALA A 630 -8.21 28.45 9.95
CA ALA A 630 -7.41 28.35 11.18
C ALA A 630 -8.28 28.43 12.46
N GLU A 631 -9.32 29.27 12.49
CA GLU A 631 -10.28 29.29 13.61
C GLU A 631 -11.08 28.00 13.71
N MET A 632 -11.53 27.43 12.60
CA MET A 632 -12.22 26.15 12.60
C MET A 632 -11.30 25.01 13.07
N GLU A 633 -10.04 25.02 12.69
CA GLU A 633 -9.07 24.03 13.12
C GLU A 633 -8.76 24.16 14.63
N GLN A 634 -8.67 25.38 15.15
CA GLN A 634 -8.58 25.63 16.60
C GLN A 634 -9.84 25.18 17.33
N MET A 635 -11.02 25.46 16.80
CA MET A 635 -12.28 25.00 17.38
C MET A 635 -12.40 23.47 17.33
N HIS A 636 -11.93 22.85 16.27
CA HIS A 636 -11.88 21.39 16.15
C HIS A 636 -10.89 20.75 17.14
N GLN A 637 -9.73 21.38 17.35
CA GLN A 637 -8.79 20.97 18.41
C GLN A 637 -9.35 21.16 19.81
N MET A 638 -10.07 22.26 20.07
CA MET A 638 -10.78 22.44 21.34
C MET A 638 -11.87 21.38 21.56
N LEU A 639 -12.67 21.07 20.53
CA LEU A 639 -13.67 20.00 20.61
C LEU A 639 -13.05 18.62 20.80
N GLN A 640 -11.89 18.34 20.18
CA GLN A 640 -11.14 17.11 20.45
C GLN A 640 -10.61 17.04 21.88
N ASN A 641 -10.14 18.15 22.42
CA ASN A 641 -9.67 18.22 23.80
C ASN A 641 -10.83 18.04 24.80
N VAL A 642 -11.99 18.61 24.52
CA VAL A 642 -13.22 18.40 25.30
C VAL A 642 -13.68 16.95 25.18
N GLY A 643 -13.64 16.36 23.98
CA GLY A 643 -13.95 14.94 23.78
C GLY A 643 -13.03 14.01 24.58
N LYS A 644 -11.72 14.28 24.56
CA LYS A 644 -10.74 13.52 25.37
C LYS A 644 -10.96 13.65 26.88
N SER A 645 -11.39 14.82 27.34
CA SER A 645 -11.70 15.01 28.76
C SER A 645 -12.97 14.27 29.20
N ILE A 646 -13.98 14.16 28.34
CA ILE A 646 -15.19 13.37 28.57
C ILE A 646 -14.88 11.87 28.52
N GLU A 647 -14.05 11.41 27.60
CA GLU A 647 -13.60 10.01 27.52
C GLU A 647 -12.75 9.60 28.74
N MET A 648 -11.93 10.52 29.29
CA MET A 648 -11.18 10.27 30.52
C MET A 648 -12.12 10.13 31.71
N GLN A 649 -13.15 10.97 31.83
CA GLN A 649 -14.17 10.85 32.88
C GLN A 649 -14.99 9.56 32.72
N ASP A 650 -15.31 9.12 31.52
CA ASP A 650 -16.00 7.85 31.28
C ASP A 650 -15.10 6.63 31.54
N MET A 651 -13.78 6.74 31.31
CA MET A 651 -12.83 5.69 31.69
C MET A 651 -12.67 5.54 33.19
N GLU A 652 -12.54 6.65 33.92
CA GLU A 652 -12.52 6.65 35.38
C GLU A 652 -13.81 6.07 35.98
N ARG A 653 -14.96 6.36 35.37
CA ARG A 653 -16.25 5.78 35.75
C ARG A 653 -16.32 4.28 35.51
N LYS A 654 -15.78 3.78 34.40
CA LYS A 654 -15.71 2.34 34.07
C LYS A 654 -14.73 1.60 34.98
N ASP A 655 -13.59 2.21 35.31
CA ASP A 655 -12.63 1.65 36.27
C ASP A 655 -13.23 1.54 37.67
N PHE A 656 -14.03 2.53 38.05
CA PHE A 656 -14.76 2.51 39.32
C PHE A 656 -15.85 1.42 39.33
N GLU A 657 -16.61 1.27 38.24
CA GLU A 657 -17.58 0.17 38.07
C GLU A 657 -16.92 -1.21 38.07
N ALA A 658 -15.72 -1.31 37.49
CA ALA A 658 -14.93 -2.54 37.50
C ALA A 658 -14.43 -2.89 38.92
N GLN A 659 -14.00 -1.89 39.68
CA GLN A 659 -13.63 -2.07 41.09
C GLN A 659 -14.82 -2.51 41.95
N ILE A 660 -15.99 -1.94 41.75
CA ILE A 660 -17.23 -2.36 42.47
C ILE A 660 -17.55 -3.83 42.13
N LYS A 661 -17.44 -4.23 40.84
CA LYS A 661 -17.67 -5.64 40.46
C LYS A 661 -16.64 -6.59 41.02
N LEU A 662 -15.38 -6.16 41.18
CA LEU A 662 -14.32 -6.93 41.85
C LEU A 662 -14.61 -7.14 43.33
N TYR A 663 -15.05 -6.09 44.02
CA TYR A 663 -15.49 -6.18 45.43
C TYR A 663 -16.71 -7.08 45.60
N ASP A 664 -17.67 -7.03 44.66
CA ASP A 664 -18.85 -7.90 44.67
C ASP A 664 -18.50 -9.37 44.41
N ALA A 665 -17.51 -9.63 43.55
CA ALA A 665 -16.99 -10.96 43.31
C ALA A 665 -16.17 -11.53 44.48
N GLU A 666 -15.40 -10.67 45.14
CA GLU A 666 -14.63 -11.02 46.33
C GLU A 666 -15.54 -11.28 47.54
N THR A 667 -16.60 -10.48 47.70
CA THR A 667 -17.64 -10.70 48.72
C THR A 667 -18.36 -12.02 48.48
N LYS A 668 -18.72 -12.35 47.23
CA LYS A 668 -19.31 -13.67 46.88
C LYS A 668 -18.37 -14.83 47.10
N ARG A 669 -17.05 -14.65 46.85
CA ARG A 669 -16.01 -15.65 47.10
C ARG A 669 -15.79 -15.87 48.60
N ILE A 670 -15.80 -14.82 49.41
CA ILE A 670 -15.72 -14.88 50.86
C ILE A 670 -16.96 -15.58 51.40
N ALA A 671 -18.15 -15.27 50.91
CA ALA A 671 -19.40 -15.94 51.30
C ALA A 671 -19.42 -17.43 50.93
N ALA A 672 -18.80 -17.82 49.80
CA ALA A 672 -18.67 -19.21 49.37
C ALA A 672 -17.63 -20.02 50.20
N VAL A 673 -16.59 -19.35 50.71
CA VAL A 673 -15.58 -19.96 51.61
C VAL A 673 -16.10 -20.10 53.04
N GLN A 674 -17.09 -19.32 53.43
CA GLN A 674 -17.63 -19.21 54.80
C GLN A 674 -18.82 -20.13 55.10
N ALA A 675 -19.18 -21.06 54.21
CA ALA A 675 -20.20 -22.10 54.54
C ALA A 675 -19.88 -22.98 55.78
N GLY A 676 -18.84 -22.66 56.54
CA GLY A 676 -18.43 -23.33 57.76
C GLY A 676 -18.22 -22.39 58.97
N MET A 677 -18.54 -21.10 58.90
CA MET A 677 -18.33 -20.16 59.99
C MET A 677 -19.63 -19.85 60.76
N THR A 678 -19.50 -19.48 62.03
CA THR A 678 -20.63 -19.15 62.90
C THR A 678 -21.21 -17.75 62.59
N GLU A 679 -22.50 -17.57 62.88
CA GLU A 679 -23.29 -16.38 62.56
C GLU A 679 -22.72 -15.04 63.11
N GLU A 680 -22.02 -15.07 64.25
CA GLU A 680 -21.33 -13.93 64.85
C GLU A 680 -20.11 -13.44 64.02
N GLN A 681 -19.36 -14.35 63.45
CA GLN A 681 -18.18 -14.01 62.61
C GLN A 681 -18.59 -13.43 61.24
N ILE A 682 -19.75 -13.82 60.72
CA ILE A 682 -20.32 -13.28 59.49
C ILE A 682 -20.82 -11.84 59.72
N GLN A 683 -21.38 -11.54 60.91
CA GLN A 683 -21.83 -10.21 61.26
C GLN A 683 -20.69 -9.21 61.40
N ASP A 684 -19.55 -9.63 61.97
CA ASP A 684 -18.38 -8.76 62.13
C ASP A 684 -17.73 -8.40 60.77
N ILE A 685 -17.69 -9.34 59.87
CA ILE A 685 -17.13 -9.10 58.52
C ILE A 685 -18.12 -8.25 57.68
N ALA A 686 -19.42 -8.50 57.81
CA ALA A 686 -20.42 -7.69 57.12
C ALA A 686 -20.41 -6.24 57.60
N MET A 687 -20.23 -6.01 58.90
CA MET A 687 -20.07 -4.68 59.46
C MET A 687 -18.78 -3.99 59.01
N GLY A 688 -17.68 -4.71 58.89
CA GLY A 688 -16.42 -4.20 58.34
C GLY A 688 -16.52 -3.76 56.88
N VAL A 689 -17.22 -4.52 56.05
CA VAL A 689 -17.46 -4.20 54.64
C VAL A 689 -18.40 -3.01 54.48
N VAL A 690 -19.44 -2.94 55.31
CA VAL A 690 -20.37 -1.77 55.32
C VAL A 690 -19.66 -0.53 55.81
N ALA A 691 -18.79 -0.62 56.80
CA ALA A 691 -17.99 0.51 57.29
C ALA A 691 -17.01 1.01 56.18
N ALA A 692 -16.33 0.11 55.46
CA ALA A 692 -15.45 0.46 54.36
C ALA A 692 -16.21 1.05 53.17
N ALA A 693 -17.41 0.56 52.87
CA ALA A 693 -18.29 1.11 51.85
C ALA A 693 -18.84 2.50 52.21
N MET A 694 -19.16 2.71 53.51
CA MET A 694 -19.58 4.02 54.00
C MET A 694 -18.40 5.02 54.05
N GLU A 695 -17.18 4.57 54.34
CA GLU A 695 -16.00 5.41 54.31
C GLU A 695 -15.65 5.84 52.87
N SER A 696 -15.79 4.95 51.90
CA SER A 696 -15.64 5.29 50.48
C SER A 696 -16.75 6.21 49.96
N GLN A 697 -17.99 6.04 50.46
CA GLN A 697 -19.11 6.93 50.17
C GLN A 697 -18.98 8.30 50.84
N SER A 698 -18.37 8.38 52.04
CA SER A 698 -18.08 9.64 52.69
C SER A 698 -16.93 10.41 52.04
N MET A 699 -15.94 9.72 51.48
CA MET A 699 -14.93 10.33 50.62
C MET A 699 -15.51 10.85 49.29
N MET A 700 -16.49 10.17 48.73
CA MET A 700 -17.21 10.61 47.54
C MET A 700 -18.10 11.85 47.80
N ASN A 701 -18.69 11.95 48.99
CA ASN A 701 -19.47 13.14 49.40
C ASN A 701 -18.61 14.31 49.89
N GLN A 702 -17.30 14.12 50.09
CA GLN A 702 -16.33 15.20 50.38
C GLN A 702 -15.57 15.72 49.16
N MET A 703 -15.78 15.14 47.99
CA MET A 703 -15.43 15.83 46.75
C MET A 703 -16.35 17.07 46.64
N PRO A 704 -15.81 18.27 46.53
CA PRO A 704 -16.64 19.45 46.36
C PRO A 704 -17.48 19.23 45.12
N GLU A 705 -18.82 19.33 45.27
CA GLU A 705 -19.68 19.65 44.14
C GLU A 705 -18.98 20.80 43.43
N MET A 706 -18.33 20.51 42.33
CA MET A 706 -18.02 21.55 41.37
C MET A 706 -19.38 22.06 40.92
N ARG A 707 -19.89 23.05 41.63
CA ARG A 707 -20.90 23.96 41.13
C ARG A 707 -20.43 24.23 39.69
N GLU A 708 -21.31 23.96 38.77
CA GLU A 708 -21.34 24.62 37.46
C GLU A 708 -21.50 26.14 37.77
N GLU A 709 -20.44 26.79 38.16
CA GLU A 709 -20.30 28.19 37.85
C GLU A 709 -20.10 28.21 36.35
N PRO A 710 -21.00 28.86 35.61
CA PRO A 710 -20.73 29.13 34.21
C PRO A 710 -19.37 29.83 34.20
N MET A 711 -18.38 29.19 33.55
CA MET A 711 -17.11 29.82 33.27
C MET A 711 -17.49 31.02 32.38
N GLU A 712 -17.68 32.18 32.99
CA GLU A 712 -17.55 33.45 32.28
C GLU A 712 -16.17 33.39 31.67
N ILE A 713 -16.14 33.06 30.39
CA ILE A 713 -14.99 33.28 29.54
C ILE A 713 -14.83 34.80 29.57
N GLU A 714 -14.00 35.28 30.48
CA GLU A 714 -13.49 36.64 30.44
C GLU A 714 -12.76 36.75 29.08
N MET A 715 -13.55 37.15 28.08
CA MET A 715 -12.99 37.59 26.82
C MET A 715 -12.14 38.81 27.15
N ALA A 716 -10.83 38.61 27.16
CA ALA A 716 -9.92 39.73 27.15
C ALA A 716 -10.39 40.68 26.05
N PRO A 717 -10.59 41.95 26.32
CA PRO A 717 -11.01 42.90 25.32
C PRO A 717 -9.97 42.85 24.20
N PRO A 718 -10.37 42.91 22.91
CA PRO A 718 -9.44 42.95 21.82
C PRO A 718 -8.46 44.09 22.06
N GLU A 719 -7.18 43.82 22.11
CA GLU A 719 -6.12 44.85 22.07
C GLU A 719 -6.43 45.77 20.93
N MET A 720 -6.80 47.02 21.28
CA MET A 720 -6.95 48.06 20.31
C MET A 720 -5.63 48.23 19.57
N ALA A 721 -5.67 48.07 18.27
CA ALA A 721 -4.58 48.43 17.39
C ALA A 721 -4.07 49.83 17.73
N PRO A 722 -2.76 50.06 17.78
CA PRO A 722 -2.21 51.37 18.07
C PRO A 722 -2.71 52.38 17.05
N GLU A 723 -3.37 53.43 17.54
CA GLU A 723 -3.73 54.62 16.80
C GLU A 723 -2.56 55.06 15.97
N GLN A 724 -2.75 55.16 14.67
CA GLN A 724 -1.84 55.84 13.76
C GLN A 724 -1.75 57.30 14.18
N MET A 725 -0.64 57.69 14.80
CA MET A 725 -0.30 59.09 15.01
C MET A 725 -0.24 59.77 13.64
N MET A 726 -1.16 60.69 13.39
CA MET A 726 -1.06 61.64 12.30
C MET A 726 0.19 62.51 12.50
N PRO A 727 0.97 62.79 11.49
CA PRO A 727 2.05 63.78 11.57
C PRO A 727 1.47 65.16 11.73
N PRO A 728 2.09 66.08 12.51
CA PRO A 728 1.62 67.41 12.71
C PRO A 728 1.72 68.23 11.40
N GLN A 729 0.61 68.91 11.04
CA GLN A 729 0.59 69.87 9.96
C GLN A 729 1.55 71.04 10.29
N GLY A 730 2.60 71.17 9.48
CA GLY A 730 3.47 72.34 9.48
C GLY A 730 2.70 73.54 8.92
N MET A 731 2.76 74.68 9.65
CA MET A 731 2.29 75.99 9.23
C MET A 731 3.13 76.54 8.06
N PRO A 732 2.57 77.46 7.29
CA PRO A 732 3.15 77.99 6.05
C PRO A 732 4.23 79.01 6.30
N GLN A 733 5.33 78.98 5.58
CA GLN A 733 6.03 80.08 4.97
C GLN A 733 6.44 79.73 3.57
#